data_e756acdf62461287212b17372cca8b5a
#
_entry.id   e756acdf62461287212b17372cca8b5a
#
_cell.length_a   1.000
_cell.length_b   1.000
_cell.length_c   1.000
_cell.angle_alpha   90.00
_cell.angle_beta   90.00
_cell.angle_gamma   90.00
#
_symmetry.space_group_name_H-M   'P 1'
#
loop_
_entity.id
_entity.type
_entity.pdbx_description
1 polymer ?
#
loop_
_entity_poly.entity_id
_entity_poly.type
_entity_poly.pdbx_seq_one_letter_code
_entity_poly.pdbx_strand_id
1 'polypeptide(L)'
;MVDSELQFGRFRLDLARRVLLHDGVPVRLGPRATDLLLVLVQRRGAVVSKTELFDLVWPGLVVEENNLQQHISALRKLFGPQAIATVPGRGYLFALSPDGDSGVVRDDAPARTTQVPVGAPLIGRDAEVSALCERVHRHAVVTVVGPGGIGKTRLALAVAQTCHADFADGVCVADLSVLTDGEQAMAAVAQALGIVLPLEPAPVGRHAQTMAVALRARELLLVLDNCEHVLDAVATLVDVLRERAPQARVLATSQEPLHVADEQVFRLAPLDVPLSGGTAAADPADAGAVQLFVARAQAVDRHFSLTSDVLPAVIDICRRLDGLPLAIELAAARLPLLGVQGLQQRLDERLGVLGARPGRGPLRQQTIRAALTWSHALLNRDEQIVWRRLGVFAGGFSLDLAHRVLVDVDFAPESVLDHLGALIDKSLLMAEAGGDPRCPRYRLLEPARAFALTQLEQANELDTLRLRHAKALGDFLKSYDERVVHERRFDVVVGRMAGELDNLRAAMRWLADLIAHPSATAAVDRSAVRLLAITLAAYGDWLWSEVDSFGEGLRFCRLARECLDDDVPVALSARLRLSHQLLARTRLRPAAEWAVDAPLALQGFREVGDRVGLYRALCALGGAPRAVVGDDESIALLHEAEQLEASEWSPVLRRRRQAALEWCHDQGGRDEACREAGLRSVALAHEAGGVGEIAALGNLADTEFALDLADDAIKSCRRAIAVATALQRPEEAFNAFQHMVPALLERGNLDEAETAIRQGRDLLVRSLGSASGMLMPLA
;
A
#
# COMPACT_ATOMS: atom_id res chain seq x y z
N MET A 1 -6.54 35.29 -26.67
CA MET A 1 -5.18 35.76 -27.04
C MET A 1 -4.24 35.04 -26.09
N VAL A 2 -3.38 34.18 -26.58
CA VAL A 2 -2.41 33.47 -25.75
C VAL A 2 -1.35 34.51 -25.35
N ASP A 3 -1.15 34.70 -24.03
CA ASP A 3 -0.12 35.59 -23.52
C ASP A 3 1.25 35.16 -24.13
N SER A 4 1.83 36.05 -24.93
CA SER A 4 3.11 35.78 -25.59
C SER A 4 4.31 35.91 -24.67
N GLU A 5 4.12 36.38 -23.45
CA GLU A 5 5.18 36.52 -22.42
C GLU A 5 4.72 35.86 -21.12
N LEU A 6 5.63 35.11 -20.51
CA LEU A 6 5.44 34.48 -19.19
C LEU A 6 6.49 34.98 -18.21
N GLN A 7 6.09 35.38 -17.02
CA GLN A 7 6.99 35.87 -15.97
C GLN A 7 7.04 34.87 -14.81
N PHE A 8 8.24 34.54 -14.33
CA PHE A 8 8.50 33.63 -13.22
C PHE A 8 9.48 34.32 -12.24
N GLY A 9 8.96 35.07 -11.29
CA GLY A 9 9.76 35.89 -10.39
C GLY A 9 10.62 36.91 -11.17
N ARG A 10 11.94 36.77 -11.12
CA ARG A 10 12.89 37.65 -11.86
C ARG A 10 13.07 37.26 -13.32
N PHE A 11 12.50 36.17 -13.77
CA PHE A 11 12.65 35.69 -15.15
C PHE A 11 11.41 36.01 -15.97
N ARG A 12 11.63 36.51 -17.20
CA ARG A 12 10.58 36.73 -18.19
C ARG A 12 10.93 35.98 -19.46
N LEU A 13 10.00 35.10 -19.91
CA LEU A 13 10.16 34.30 -21.11
C LEU A 13 9.23 34.82 -22.21
N ASP A 14 9.80 35.37 -23.27
CA ASP A 14 9.06 35.71 -24.49
C ASP A 14 8.99 34.45 -25.37
N LEU A 15 7.79 33.86 -25.46
CA LEU A 15 7.53 32.63 -26.20
C LEU A 15 7.64 32.84 -27.71
N ALA A 16 7.29 34.05 -28.21
CA ALA A 16 7.32 34.38 -29.62
C ALA A 16 8.76 34.63 -30.13
N ARG A 17 9.56 35.34 -29.32
CA ARG A 17 10.95 35.64 -29.65
C ARG A 17 11.92 34.59 -29.16
N ARG A 18 11.44 33.62 -28.33
CA ARG A 18 12.26 32.54 -27.73
C ARG A 18 13.44 33.09 -26.92
N VAL A 19 13.21 34.17 -26.18
CA VAL A 19 14.22 34.87 -25.38
C VAL A 19 13.84 34.80 -23.91
N LEU A 20 14.79 34.39 -23.08
CA LEU A 20 14.69 34.46 -21.64
C LEU A 20 15.42 35.73 -21.14
N LEU A 21 14.72 36.51 -20.34
CA LEU A 21 15.27 37.71 -19.66
C LEU A 21 15.36 37.44 -18.16
N HIS A 22 16.43 37.87 -17.50
CA HIS A 22 16.59 37.88 -16.05
C HIS A 22 16.77 39.33 -15.61
N ASP A 23 15.88 39.87 -14.82
CA ASP A 23 15.80 41.30 -14.44
C ASP A 23 15.92 42.25 -15.68
N GLY A 24 15.29 41.86 -16.78
CA GLY A 24 15.25 42.62 -18.03
C GLY A 24 16.49 42.44 -18.94
N VAL A 25 17.49 41.66 -18.52
CA VAL A 25 18.71 41.39 -19.30
C VAL A 25 18.59 40.02 -19.99
N PRO A 26 18.89 39.93 -21.30
CA PRO A 26 18.84 38.64 -22.02
C PRO A 26 19.84 37.63 -21.45
N VAL A 27 19.34 36.44 -21.12
CA VAL A 27 20.13 35.29 -20.66
C VAL A 27 20.59 34.49 -21.89
N ARG A 28 21.88 34.23 -22.01
CA ARG A 28 22.41 33.37 -23.08
C ARG A 28 22.18 31.90 -22.75
N LEU A 29 21.14 31.33 -23.34
CA LEU A 29 20.90 29.89 -23.36
C LEU A 29 21.30 29.30 -24.71
N GLY A 30 21.90 28.12 -24.69
CA GLY A 30 22.11 27.38 -25.96
C GLY A 30 20.79 27.00 -26.63
N PRO A 31 20.76 26.88 -27.97
CA PRO A 31 19.49 26.62 -28.71
C PRO A 31 18.68 25.42 -28.16
N ARG A 32 19.34 24.32 -27.84
CA ARG A 32 18.67 23.12 -27.31
C ARG A 32 18.17 23.27 -25.89
N ALA A 33 18.88 24.05 -25.06
CA ALA A 33 18.38 24.36 -23.70
C ALA A 33 17.15 25.29 -23.76
N THR A 34 17.13 26.20 -24.77
CA THR A 34 15.94 27.05 -25.02
C THR A 34 14.75 26.22 -25.51
N ASP A 35 14.97 25.29 -26.46
CA ASP A 35 13.95 24.37 -26.94
C ASP A 35 13.36 23.55 -25.80
N LEU A 36 14.23 22.98 -24.96
CA LEU A 36 13.85 22.21 -23.79
C LEU A 36 13.05 23.02 -22.78
N LEU A 37 13.47 24.27 -22.51
CA LEU A 37 12.74 25.17 -21.62
C LEU A 37 11.35 25.47 -22.17
N LEU A 38 11.22 25.76 -23.45
CA LEU A 38 9.94 26.06 -24.09
C LEU A 38 8.98 24.88 -24.01
N VAL A 39 9.44 23.65 -24.30
CA VAL A 39 8.63 22.42 -24.19
C VAL A 39 8.16 22.22 -22.75
N LEU A 40 9.05 22.36 -21.78
CA LEU A 40 8.73 22.17 -20.36
C LEU A 40 7.74 23.24 -19.84
N VAL A 41 7.91 24.49 -20.27
CA VAL A 41 7.02 25.61 -19.87
C VAL A 41 5.66 25.53 -20.55
N GLN A 42 5.59 25.12 -21.82
CA GLN A 42 4.31 24.92 -22.53
C GLN A 42 3.49 23.79 -21.90
N ARG A 43 4.14 22.79 -21.30
CA ARG A 43 3.53 21.67 -20.63
C ARG A 43 3.66 21.73 -19.10
N ARG A 44 3.78 22.96 -18.55
CA ARG A 44 3.87 23.18 -17.12
C ARG A 44 2.72 22.49 -16.36
N GLY A 45 3.04 21.92 -15.21
CA GLY A 45 2.06 21.14 -14.42
C GLY A 45 1.87 19.69 -14.89
N ALA A 46 2.45 19.30 -16.05
CA ALA A 46 2.43 17.92 -16.53
C ALA A 46 3.85 17.35 -16.61
N VAL A 47 3.98 16.05 -16.33
CA VAL A 47 5.26 15.33 -16.49
C VAL A 47 5.48 15.04 -17.97
N VAL A 48 6.58 15.53 -18.53
CA VAL A 48 7.00 15.24 -19.90
C VAL A 48 7.99 14.08 -19.88
N SER A 49 7.69 13.01 -20.59
CA SER A 49 8.55 11.83 -20.60
C SER A 49 9.88 12.09 -21.31
N LYS A 50 10.94 11.32 -20.97
CA LYS A 50 12.24 11.45 -21.61
C LYS A 50 12.15 11.24 -23.13
N THR A 51 11.39 10.22 -23.57
CA THR A 51 11.17 9.92 -24.99
C THR A 51 10.53 11.10 -25.68
N GLU A 52 9.50 11.68 -25.10
CA GLU A 52 8.80 12.83 -25.65
C GLU A 52 9.69 14.09 -25.71
N LEU A 53 10.57 14.29 -24.72
CA LEU A 53 11.56 15.37 -24.77
C LEU A 53 12.59 15.16 -25.87
N PHE A 54 13.02 13.93 -26.11
CA PHE A 54 13.92 13.60 -27.23
C PHE A 54 13.27 13.89 -28.57
N ASP A 55 12.03 13.44 -28.77
CA ASP A 55 11.28 13.62 -30.02
C ASP A 55 11.02 15.10 -30.33
N LEU A 56 10.71 15.92 -29.31
CA LEU A 56 10.39 17.33 -29.49
C LEU A 56 11.60 18.26 -29.57
N VAL A 57 12.66 17.95 -28.82
CA VAL A 57 13.86 18.82 -28.75
C VAL A 57 14.96 18.38 -29.76
N TRP A 58 15.03 17.09 -30.10
CA TRP A 58 16.02 16.55 -31.05
C TRP A 58 15.35 15.67 -32.15
N PRO A 59 14.39 16.20 -32.92
CA PRO A 59 13.68 15.39 -33.89
C PRO A 59 14.63 14.77 -34.93
N GLY A 60 14.57 13.45 -35.06
CA GLY A 60 15.39 12.70 -36.03
C GLY A 60 16.86 12.51 -35.68
N LEU A 61 17.31 12.91 -34.48
CA LEU A 61 18.69 12.72 -34.02
C LEU A 61 18.73 11.65 -32.92
N VAL A 62 19.68 10.73 -33.01
CA VAL A 62 19.99 9.81 -31.91
C VAL A 62 20.89 10.53 -30.91
N VAL A 63 20.36 10.83 -29.72
CA VAL A 63 21.05 11.60 -28.68
C VAL A 63 21.13 10.77 -27.41
N GLU A 64 22.30 10.73 -26.76
CA GLU A 64 22.48 10.04 -25.49
C GLU A 64 21.73 10.74 -24.35
N GLU A 65 21.23 9.97 -23.40
CA GLU A 65 20.48 10.47 -22.22
C GLU A 65 21.28 11.51 -21.41
N ASN A 66 22.58 11.42 -21.40
CA ASN A 66 23.47 12.34 -20.72
C ASN A 66 23.36 13.80 -21.25
N ASN A 67 23.05 13.98 -22.54
CA ASN A 67 22.83 15.32 -23.11
C ASN A 67 21.57 16.00 -22.56
N LEU A 68 20.47 15.25 -22.41
CA LEU A 68 19.26 15.76 -21.78
C LEU A 68 19.52 16.17 -20.32
N GLN A 69 20.25 15.35 -19.57
CA GLN A 69 20.61 15.64 -18.18
C GLN A 69 21.50 16.89 -18.05
N GLN A 70 22.41 17.12 -18.97
CA GLN A 70 23.26 18.33 -19.00
C GLN A 70 22.41 19.61 -19.20
N HIS A 71 21.45 19.59 -20.13
CA HIS A 71 20.57 20.72 -20.38
C HIS A 71 19.60 20.96 -19.21
N ILE A 72 19.05 19.91 -18.61
CA ILE A 72 18.26 20.02 -17.37
C ILE A 72 19.10 20.63 -16.23
N SER A 73 20.34 20.20 -16.08
CA SER A 73 21.26 20.75 -15.05
C SER A 73 21.58 22.23 -15.31
N ALA A 74 21.73 22.62 -16.57
CA ALA A 74 21.94 24.02 -16.94
C ALA A 74 20.71 24.90 -16.61
N LEU A 75 19.52 24.42 -16.89
CA LEU A 75 18.28 25.10 -16.55
C LEU A 75 18.05 25.19 -15.02
N ARG A 76 18.39 24.13 -14.27
CA ARG A 76 18.33 24.15 -12.80
C ARG A 76 19.32 25.13 -12.17
N LYS A 77 20.50 25.28 -12.74
CA LYS A 77 21.48 26.31 -12.28
C LYS A 77 20.94 27.73 -12.46
N LEU A 78 20.07 27.93 -13.45
CA LEU A 78 19.51 29.24 -13.77
C LEU A 78 18.28 29.57 -12.91
N PHE A 79 17.30 28.68 -12.90
CA PHE A 79 16.01 28.87 -12.23
C PHE A 79 15.96 28.37 -10.78
N GLY A 80 17.02 27.70 -10.32
CA GLY A 80 17.08 26.99 -9.05
C GLY A 80 16.80 25.49 -9.19
N PRO A 81 17.29 24.66 -8.24
CA PRO A 81 17.17 23.20 -8.32
C PRO A 81 15.74 22.68 -8.27
N GLN A 82 14.82 23.47 -7.74
CA GLN A 82 13.41 23.14 -7.61
C GLN A 82 12.56 23.48 -8.84
N ALA A 83 13.08 24.28 -9.78
CA ALA A 83 12.34 24.75 -10.95
C ALA A 83 11.95 23.63 -11.93
N ILE A 84 12.74 22.55 -11.97
CA ILE A 84 12.48 21.37 -12.81
C ILE A 84 12.61 20.14 -11.93
N ALA A 85 11.48 19.53 -11.57
CA ALA A 85 11.46 18.31 -10.81
C ALA A 85 11.76 17.09 -11.71
N THR A 86 12.56 16.15 -11.23
CA THR A 86 12.72 14.84 -11.88
C THR A 86 11.67 13.89 -11.31
N VAL A 87 10.85 13.31 -12.18
CA VAL A 87 9.92 12.24 -11.80
C VAL A 87 10.56 10.91 -12.20
N PRO A 88 11.06 10.13 -11.24
CA PRO A 88 11.81 8.90 -11.53
C PRO A 88 11.01 7.95 -12.42
N GLY A 89 11.64 7.45 -13.48
CA GLY A 89 11.03 6.55 -14.45
C GLY A 89 9.98 7.18 -15.40
N ARG A 90 9.57 8.46 -15.18
CA ARG A 90 8.53 9.12 -15.98
C ARG A 90 9.03 10.32 -16.78
N GLY A 91 9.99 11.12 -16.30
CA GLY A 91 10.50 12.27 -17.03
C GLY A 91 10.76 13.49 -16.16
N TYR A 92 10.45 14.68 -16.68
CA TYR A 92 10.69 15.97 -16.04
C TYR A 92 9.42 16.84 -16.00
N LEU A 93 9.28 17.62 -14.92
CA LEU A 93 8.16 18.52 -14.69
C LEU A 93 8.68 19.94 -14.44
N PHE A 94 8.13 20.94 -15.10
CA PHE A 94 8.40 22.36 -14.80
C PHE A 94 7.48 22.81 -13.67
N ALA A 95 8.09 23.16 -12.52
CA ALA A 95 7.36 23.39 -11.26
C ALA A 95 7.10 24.87 -10.94
N LEU A 96 7.62 25.84 -11.74
CA LEU A 96 7.36 27.26 -11.50
C LEU A 96 6.06 27.71 -12.15
N SER A 97 5.25 28.50 -11.42
CA SER A 97 4.05 29.17 -11.91
C SER A 97 4.35 30.60 -12.36
N PRO A 98 3.72 31.13 -13.42
CA PRO A 98 3.91 32.53 -13.86
C PRO A 98 3.38 33.52 -12.84
N ASP A 99 4.07 34.65 -12.66
CA ASP A 99 3.60 35.80 -11.86
C ASP A 99 2.42 36.45 -12.57
N GLY A 100 1.26 36.49 -11.92
CA GLY A 100 0.03 37.05 -12.49
C GLY A 100 -1.20 36.18 -12.38
N ASP A 101 -1.02 34.93 -12.06
CA ASP A 101 -2.11 34.02 -11.67
C ASP A 101 -2.32 34.13 -10.16
N SER A 102 -2.63 35.36 -9.70
CA SER A 102 -3.11 35.63 -8.33
C SER A 102 -4.58 35.24 -8.18
N GLY A 103 -4.95 34.11 -8.66
CA GLY A 103 -6.01 33.32 -8.07
C GLY A 103 -5.49 32.92 -6.70
N VAL A 104 -6.21 33.34 -5.65
CA VAL A 104 -6.01 32.92 -4.26
C VAL A 104 -5.57 31.46 -4.28
N VAL A 105 -4.27 31.24 -4.13
CA VAL A 105 -3.75 29.92 -3.78
C VAL A 105 -4.34 29.67 -2.40
N ARG A 106 -5.49 29.02 -2.34
CA ARG A 106 -5.80 28.19 -1.21
C ARG A 106 -4.59 27.25 -1.15
N ASP A 107 -3.88 27.34 -0.06
CA ASP A 107 -2.79 26.46 0.31
C ASP A 107 -3.41 25.07 0.57
N ASP A 108 -3.86 24.44 -0.53
CA ASP A 108 -4.23 23.04 -0.58
C ASP A 108 -2.93 22.26 -0.63
N ALA A 109 -2.30 22.12 0.54
CA ALA A 109 -1.47 20.95 0.75
C ALA A 109 -2.39 19.76 0.46
N PRO A 110 -2.04 18.85 -0.49
CA PRO A 110 -2.92 17.75 -0.82
C PRO A 110 -3.17 16.97 0.46
N ALA A 111 -4.46 16.92 0.87
CA ALA A 111 -4.92 15.85 1.74
C ALA A 111 -4.26 14.56 1.24
N ARG A 112 -3.94 13.62 2.14
CA ARG A 112 -3.52 12.27 1.75
C ARG A 112 -4.54 11.76 0.73
N THR A 113 -4.28 12.02 -0.52
CA THR A 113 -4.93 11.34 -1.61
C THR A 113 -4.29 9.96 -1.56
N THR A 114 -4.92 9.02 -0.86
CA THR A 114 -4.77 7.63 -1.28
C THR A 114 -5.08 7.70 -2.75
N GLN A 115 -4.06 7.53 -3.61
CA GLN A 115 -4.27 7.62 -5.04
C GLN A 115 -5.34 6.58 -5.32
N VAL A 116 -6.56 7.05 -5.62
CA VAL A 116 -7.62 6.13 -6.04
C VAL A 116 -7.03 5.36 -7.21
N PRO A 117 -6.89 4.04 -7.14
CA PRO A 117 -6.21 3.28 -8.17
C PRO A 117 -6.82 3.63 -9.52
N VAL A 118 -6.01 4.13 -10.46
CA VAL A 118 -6.47 4.46 -11.81
C VAL A 118 -6.74 3.12 -12.49
N GLY A 119 -7.99 2.69 -12.49
CA GLY A 119 -8.45 1.49 -13.17
C GLY A 119 -8.64 1.72 -14.67
N ALA A 120 -8.72 0.63 -15.43
CA ALA A 120 -9.17 0.69 -16.83
C ALA A 120 -10.59 1.31 -16.90
N PRO A 121 -10.95 2.01 -18.01
CA PRO A 121 -12.25 2.65 -18.15
C PRO A 121 -13.40 1.70 -17.82
N LEU A 122 -14.39 2.20 -17.09
CA LEU A 122 -15.59 1.44 -16.76
C LEU A 122 -16.52 1.48 -17.98
N ILE A 123 -16.96 0.32 -18.47
CA ILE A 123 -17.75 0.21 -19.70
C ILE A 123 -19.22 -0.03 -19.34
N GLY A 124 -20.14 0.74 -19.95
CA GLY A 124 -21.58 0.55 -19.87
C GLY A 124 -22.15 0.79 -18.46
N ARG A 125 -21.58 1.71 -17.66
CA ARG A 125 -21.98 2.02 -16.28
C ARG A 125 -22.05 3.50 -15.94
N ASP A 126 -22.07 4.38 -16.95
CA ASP A 126 -22.04 5.84 -16.73
C ASP A 126 -23.27 6.33 -15.94
N ALA A 127 -24.43 5.73 -16.18
CA ALA A 127 -25.66 6.04 -15.46
C ALA A 127 -25.57 5.64 -13.98
N GLU A 128 -25.00 4.47 -13.68
CA GLU A 128 -24.81 4.00 -12.30
C GLU A 128 -23.76 4.82 -11.55
N VAL A 129 -22.67 5.24 -12.21
CA VAL A 129 -21.66 6.14 -11.63
C VAL A 129 -22.34 7.45 -11.25
N SER A 130 -23.08 8.08 -12.17
CA SER A 130 -23.78 9.35 -11.92
C SER A 130 -24.80 9.22 -10.79
N ALA A 131 -25.61 8.15 -10.80
CA ALA A 131 -26.61 7.90 -9.75
C ALA A 131 -25.98 7.64 -8.38
N LEU A 132 -24.82 6.97 -8.31
CA LEU A 132 -24.11 6.75 -7.07
C LEU A 132 -23.42 8.01 -6.56
N CYS A 133 -22.80 8.82 -7.41
CA CYS A 133 -22.25 10.12 -7.03
C CYS A 133 -23.34 11.00 -6.38
N GLU A 134 -24.52 11.07 -6.98
CA GLU A 134 -25.64 11.81 -6.40
C GLU A 134 -26.09 11.27 -5.03
N ARG A 135 -26.12 9.94 -4.86
CA ARG A 135 -26.51 9.32 -3.59
C ARG A 135 -25.47 9.52 -2.49
N VAL A 136 -24.19 9.40 -2.82
CA VAL A 136 -23.08 9.59 -1.85
C VAL A 136 -23.08 11.01 -1.28
N HIS A 137 -23.45 12.03 -2.09
CA HIS A 137 -23.59 13.40 -1.59
C HIS A 137 -24.81 13.58 -0.67
N ARG A 138 -25.92 12.89 -0.94
CA ARG A 138 -27.17 13.05 -0.18
C ARG A 138 -27.25 12.21 1.08
N HIS A 139 -26.61 11.05 1.11
CA HIS A 139 -26.75 10.08 2.19
C HIS A 139 -25.43 9.79 2.89
N ALA A 140 -25.49 9.55 4.19
CA ALA A 140 -24.32 9.25 5.00
C ALA A 140 -23.69 7.89 4.63
N VAL A 141 -24.53 6.92 4.27
CA VAL A 141 -24.12 5.53 3.97
C VAL A 141 -24.79 5.05 2.71
N VAL A 142 -23.99 4.60 1.75
CA VAL A 142 -24.46 3.96 0.51
C VAL A 142 -23.76 2.61 0.39
N THR A 143 -24.54 1.53 0.23
CA THR A 143 -23.99 0.18 0.05
C THR A 143 -24.32 -0.36 -1.33
N VAL A 144 -23.30 -0.63 -2.13
CA VAL A 144 -23.44 -1.28 -3.44
C VAL A 144 -23.49 -2.77 -3.23
N VAL A 145 -24.67 -3.37 -3.46
CA VAL A 145 -24.94 -4.79 -3.23
C VAL A 145 -25.05 -5.55 -4.54
N GLY A 146 -24.43 -6.71 -4.61
CA GLY A 146 -24.55 -7.61 -5.77
C GLY A 146 -23.61 -8.81 -5.67
N PRO A 147 -23.77 -9.82 -6.53
CA PRO A 147 -22.93 -11.01 -6.52
C PRO A 147 -21.45 -10.68 -6.83
N GLY A 148 -20.55 -11.58 -6.46
CA GLY A 148 -19.14 -11.50 -6.84
C GLY A 148 -18.99 -11.42 -8.37
N GLY A 149 -18.05 -10.65 -8.86
CA GLY A 149 -17.77 -10.51 -10.30
C GLY A 149 -18.74 -9.64 -11.10
N ILE A 150 -19.73 -8.97 -10.46
CA ILE A 150 -20.65 -8.03 -11.12
C ILE A 150 -20.06 -6.65 -11.37
N GLY A 151 -18.89 -6.36 -10.76
CA GLY A 151 -18.19 -5.09 -10.96
C GLY A 151 -18.38 -4.06 -9.84
N LYS A 152 -18.81 -4.45 -8.62
CA LYS A 152 -19.01 -3.56 -7.47
C LYS A 152 -17.76 -2.71 -7.17
N THR A 153 -16.63 -3.36 -7.00
CA THR A 153 -15.33 -2.72 -6.74
C THR A 153 -14.97 -1.69 -7.82
N ARG A 154 -15.09 -2.06 -9.09
CA ARG A 154 -14.78 -1.16 -10.22
C ARG A 154 -15.71 0.06 -10.24
N LEU A 155 -17.00 -0.16 -9.96
CA LEU A 155 -17.98 0.92 -9.87
C LEU A 155 -17.68 1.85 -8.69
N ALA A 156 -17.39 1.32 -7.50
CA ALA A 156 -17.03 2.11 -6.33
C ALA A 156 -15.76 2.95 -6.56
N LEU A 157 -14.74 2.37 -7.20
CA LEU A 157 -13.51 3.09 -7.57
C LEU A 157 -13.77 4.19 -8.61
N ALA A 158 -14.63 3.95 -9.60
CA ALA A 158 -15.03 4.96 -10.58
C ALA A 158 -15.78 6.14 -9.91
N VAL A 159 -16.69 5.85 -8.97
CA VAL A 159 -17.37 6.87 -8.16
C VAL A 159 -16.35 7.63 -7.30
N ALA A 160 -15.42 6.93 -6.67
CA ALA A 160 -14.34 7.52 -5.88
C ALA A 160 -13.50 8.51 -6.71
N GLN A 161 -13.15 8.15 -7.94
CA GLN A 161 -12.42 9.03 -8.86
C GLN A 161 -13.24 10.23 -9.29
N THR A 162 -14.52 10.03 -9.62
CA THR A 162 -15.42 11.09 -10.10
C THR A 162 -15.70 12.11 -9.00
N CYS A 163 -15.97 11.64 -7.77
CA CYS A 163 -16.34 12.50 -6.63
C CYS A 163 -15.12 13.03 -5.86
N HIS A 164 -13.89 12.71 -6.27
CA HIS A 164 -12.70 13.05 -5.49
C HIS A 164 -12.56 14.55 -5.21
N ALA A 165 -12.87 15.40 -6.19
CA ALA A 165 -12.80 16.86 -6.05
C ALA A 165 -13.94 17.46 -5.21
N ASP A 166 -15.00 16.70 -4.96
CA ASP A 166 -16.21 17.18 -4.27
C ASP A 166 -16.07 17.09 -2.73
N PHE A 167 -15.10 16.32 -2.23
CA PHE A 167 -14.82 16.15 -0.80
C PHE A 167 -13.56 16.91 -0.42
N ALA A 168 -13.66 17.84 0.52
CA ALA A 168 -12.56 18.73 0.91
C ALA A 168 -11.34 17.94 1.45
N ASP A 169 -11.56 16.83 2.16
CA ASP A 169 -10.52 15.94 2.69
C ASP A 169 -10.30 14.70 1.79
N GLY A 170 -10.85 14.71 0.56
CA GLY A 170 -10.62 13.72 -0.46
C GLY A 170 -11.34 12.38 -0.26
N VAL A 171 -10.82 11.34 -0.88
CA VAL A 171 -11.38 9.98 -0.87
C VAL A 171 -10.37 9.00 -0.29
N CYS A 172 -10.84 8.14 0.60
CA CYS A 172 -10.05 7.06 1.18
C CYS A 172 -10.64 5.70 0.78
N VAL A 173 -9.82 4.75 0.36
CA VAL A 173 -10.24 3.40 -0.04
C VAL A 173 -9.59 2.36 0.86
N ALA A 174 -10.40 1.48 1.45
CA ALA A 174 -9.96 0.33 2.23
C ALA A 174 -10.48 -0.96 1.59
N ASP A 175 -9.59 -1.83 1.14
CA ASP A 175 -9.92 -3.17 0.65
C ASP A 175 -9.94 -4.16 1.83
N LEU A 176 -11.09 -4.78 2.06
CA LEU A 176 -11.34 -5.72 3.16
C LEU A 176 -11.41 -7.19 2.68
N SER A 177 -11.12 -7.45 1.41
CA SER A 177 -11.35 -8.74 0.74
C SER A 177 -10.65 -9.94 1.39
N VAL A 178 -9.48 -9.74 1.99
CA VAL A 178 -8.66 -10.81 2.61
C VAL A 178 -8.85 -10.91 4.12
N LEU A 179 -9.68 -10.04 4.71
CA LEU A 179 -9.85 -9.92 6.15
C LEU A 179 -11.09 -10.71 6.61
N THR A 180 -10.92 -11.50 7.65
CA THR A 180 -12.00 -12.30 8.24
C THR A 180 -12.26 -11.96 9.70
N ASP A 181 -11.44 -11.09 10.30
CA ASP A 181 -11.50 -10.67 11.69
C ASP A 181 -11.80 -9.16 11.77
N GLY A 182 -12.76 -8.81 12.63
CA GLY A 182 -13.22 -7.44 12.81
C GLY A 182 -12.13 -6.48 13.33
N GLU A 183 -11.20 -6.93 14.19
CA GLU A 183 -10.09 -6.08 14.65
C GLU A 183 -9.14 -5.73 13.51
N GLN A 184 -8.88 -6.69 12.63
CA GLN A 184 -8.04 -6.47 11.45
C GLN A 184 -8.71 -5.55 10.44
N ALA A 185 -10.03 -5.68 10.27
CA ALA A 185 -10.79 -4.76 9.43
C ALA A 185 -10.67 -3.32 9.96
N MET A 186 -10.78 -3.13 11.29
CA MET A 186 -10.59 -1.81 11.90
C MET A 186 -9.16 -1.29 11.69
N ALA A 187 -8.15 -2.14 11.84
CA ALA A 187 -6.76 -1.77 11.59
C ALA A 187 -6.51 -1.36 10.14
N ALA A 188 -7.06 -2.10 9.17
CA ALA A 188 -6.93 -1.79 7.75
C ALA A 188 -7.62 -0.47 7.38
N VAL A 189 -8.82 -0.22 7.90
CA VAL A 189 -9.53 1.05 7.70
C VAL A 189 -8.77 2.21 8.34
N ALA A 190 -8.27 2.04 9.56
CA ALA A 190 -7.48 3.06 10.24
C ALA A 190 -6.18 3.36 9.47
N GLN A 191 -5.49 2.34 8.98
CA GLN A 191 -4.30 2.49 8.13
C GLN A 191 -4.61 3.27 6.84
N ALA A 192 -5.71 2.93 6.16
CA ALA A 192 -6.14 3.64 4.97
C ALA A 192 -6.48 5.11 5.25
N LEU A 193 -7.07 5.40 6.41
CA LEU A 193 -7.38 6.75 6.87
C LEU A 193 -6.15 7.50 7.43
N GLY A 194 -5.02 6.82 7.64
CA GLY A 194 -3.85 7.35 8.33
C GLY A 194 -4.08 7.60 9.82
N ILE A 195 -4.91 6.79 10.48
CA ILE A 195 -5.23 6.91 11.89
C ILE A 195 -4.50 5.84 12.69
N VAL A 196 -3.78 6.24 13.72
CA VAL A 196 -3.11 5.31 14.64
C VAL A 196 -4.11 4.81 15.69
N LEU A 197 -4.33 3.50 15.71
CA LEU A 197 -5.15 2.86 16.73
C LEU A 197 -4.32 2.59 18.00
N PRO A 198 -4.97 2.58 19.20
CA PRO A 198 -4.31 2.16 20.42
C PRO A 198 -3.72 0.75 20.29
N LEU A 199 -2.51 0.56 20.82
CA LEU A 199 -1.78 -0.72 20.77
C LEU A 199 -2.37 -1.82 21.65
N GLU A 200 -3.23 -1.46 22.58
CA GLU A 200 -3.94 -2.44 23.41
C GLU A 200 -5.05 -3.12 22.61
N PRO A 201 -5.21 -4.45 22.75
CA PRO A 201 -6.38 -5.13 22.21
C PRO A 201 -7.64 -4.44 22.73
N ALA A 202 -8.43 -3.90 21.83
CA ALA A 202 -9.64 -3.19 22.20
C ALA A 202 -10.80 -3.71 21.36
N PRO A 203 -12.02 -3.79 21.92
CA PRO A 203 -13.20 -4.18 21.15
C PRO A 203 -13.35 -3.28 19.90
N VAL A 204 -13.90 -3.85 18.83
CA VAL A 204 -14.19 -3.16 17.56
C VAL A 204 -14.84 -1.79 17.78
N GLY A 205 -15.80 -1.69 18.72
CA GLY A 205 -16.48 -0.44 19.05
C GLY A 205 -15.56 0.66 19.59
N ARG A 206 -14.48 0.33 20.31
CA ARG A 206 -13.49 1.33 20.78
C ARG A 206 -12.65 1.85 19.61
N HIS A 207 -12.22 0.99 18.69
CA HIS A 207 -11.51 1.38 17.50
C HIS A 207 -12.39 2.27 16.61
N ALA A 208 -13.67 1.89 16.42
CA ALA A 208 -14.65 2.71 15.70
C ALA A 208 -14.82 4.10 16.31
N GLN A 209 -14.88 4.20 17.66
CA GLN A 209 -14.95 5.48 18.37
C GLN A 209 -13.70 6.34 18.13
N THR A 210 -12.50 5.74 18.17
CA THR A 210 -11.25 6.47 17.91
C THR A 210 -11.24 7.04 16.49
N MET A 211 -11.63 6.24 15.50
CA MET A 211 -11.73 6.70 14.11
C MET A 211 -12.80 7.79 13.95
N ALA A 212 -13.96 7.64 14.57
CA ALA A 212 -15.03 8.65 14.50
C ALA A 212 -14.62 10.00 15.11
N VAL A 213 -13.85 9.99 16.20
CA VAL A 213 -13.27 11.22 16.78
C VAL A 213 -12.32 11.88 15.79
N ALA A 214 -11.44 11.10 15.16
CA ALA A 214 -10.51 11.60 14.16
C ALA A 214 -11.19 12.13 12.88
N LEU A 215 -12.34 11.60 12.53
CA LEU A 215 -13.10 11.98 11.32
C LEU A 215 -14.17 13.05 11.58
N ARG A 216 -14.36 13.51 12.82
CA ARG A 216 -15.48 14.39 13.20
C ARG A 216 -15.55 15.68 12.40
N ALA A 217 -14.41 16.26 12.03
CA ALA A 217 -14.32 17.53 11.30
C ALA A 217 -13.93 17.34 9.82
N ARG A 218 -13.84 16.09 9.34
CA ARG A 218 -13.41 15.79 7.97
C ARG A 218 -14.60 15.59 7.05
N GLU A 219 -14.52 16.25 5.89
CA GLU A 219 -15.44 16.06 4.78
C GLU A 219 -14.79 15.13 3.74
N LEU A 220 -14.91 13.81 3.97
CA LEU A 220 -14.28 12.80 3.13
C LEU A 220 -15.28 11.71 2.71
N LEU A 221 -14.94 11.02 1.61
CA LEU A 221 -15.59 9.79 1.20
C LEU A 221 -14.72 8.58 1.59
N LEU A 222 -15.24 7.73 2.48
CA LEU A 222 -14.63 6.45 2.85
C LEU A 222 -15.23 5.33 2.00
N VAL A 223 -14.43 4.72 1.13
CA VAL A 223 -14.83 3.55 0.34
C VAL A 223 -14.36 2.29 1.06
N LEU A 224 -15.30 1.42 1.44
CA LEU A 224 -15.05 0.13 2.08
C LEU A 224 -15.38 -0.98 1.06
N ASP A 225 -14.36 -1.64 0.55
CA ASP A 225 -14.55 -2.65 -0.50
C ASP A 225 -14.54 -4.07 0.06
N ASN A 226 -15.43 -4.94 -0.43
CA ASN A 226 -15.59 -6.35 -0.04
C ASN A 226 -15.92 -6.57 1.46
N CYS A 227 -16.96 -5.92 1.97
CA CYS A 227 -17.35 -5.96 3.38
C CYS A 227 -17.96 -7.33 3.82
N GLU A 228 -18.31 -8.22 2.90
CA GLU A 228 -19.08 -9.45 3.17
C GLU A 228 -18.45 -10.39 4.20
N HIS A 229 -17.13 -10.32 4.42
CA HIS A 229 -16.43 -11.19 5.38
C HIS A 229 -16.33 -10.60 6.79
N VAL A 230 -16.62 -9.31 6.95
CA VAL A 230 -16.45 -8.55 8.20
C VAL A 230 -17.63 -7.62 8.49
N LEU A 231 -18.84 -8.02 8.09
CA LEU A 231 -20.06 -7.20 8.12
C LEU A 231 -20.34 -6.58 9.49
N ASP A 232 -20.30 -7.36 10.57
CA ASP A 232 -20.60 -6.88 11.93
C ASP A 232 -19.63 -5.79 12.38
N ALA A 233 -18.36 -5.94 12.04
CA ALA A 233 -17.33 -4.94 12.37
C ALA A 233 -17.52 -3.67 11.56
N VAL A 234 -17.78 -3.79 10.26
CA VAL A 234 -18.07 -2.65 9.37
C VAL A 234 -19.35 -1.96 9.79
N ALA A 235 -20.42 -2.70 10.10
CA ALA A 235 -21.68 -2.13 10.60
C ALA A 235 -21.46 -1.32 11.88
N THR A 236 -20.70 -1.86 12.84
CA THR A 236 -20.33 -1.15 14.08
C THR A 236 -19.56 0.14 13.78
N LEU A 237 -18.60 0.11 12.85
CA LEU A 237 -17.85 1.31 12.44
C LEU A 237 -18.78 2.35 11.82
N VAL A 238 -19.59 1.94 10.86
CA VAL A 238 -20.48 2.83 10.10
C VAL A 238 -21.52 3.49 11.02
N ASP A 239 -22.11 2.76 11.96
CA ASP A 239 -23.04 3.32 12.95
C ASP A 239 -22.37 4.41 13.81
N VAL A 240 -21.16 4.15 14.30
CA VAL A 240 -20.40 5.12 15.10
C VAL A 240 -19.98 6.33 14.27
N LEU A 241 -19.55 6.14 13.02
CA LEU A 241 -19.20 7.24 12.11
C LEU A 241 -20.41 8.13 11.83
N ARG A 242 -21.55 7.53 11.52
CA ARG A 242 -22.80 8.26 11.24
C ARG A 242 -23.23 9.16 12.41
N GLU A 243 -23.06 8.67 13.65
CA GLU A 243 -23.43 9.44 14.85
C GLU A 243 -22.43 10.56 15.17
N ARG A 244 -21.13 10.32 14.98
CA ARG A 244 -20.06 11.17 15.54
C ARG A 244 -19.25 11.94 14.50
N ALA A 245 -19.30 11.52 13.22
CA ALA A 245 -18.60 12.14 12.11
C ALA A 245 -19.56 12.40 10.92
N PRO A 246 -20.55 13.29 11.08
CA PRO A 246 -21.66 13.44 10.11
C PRO A 246 -21.22 13.98 8.75
N GLN A 247 -20.02 14.53 8.62
CA GLN A 247 -19.47 15.01 7.34
C GLN A 247 -18.72 13.89 6.57
N ALA A 248 -18.35 12.78 7.22
CA ALA A 248 -17.80 11.63 6.55
C ALA A 248 -18.92 10.86 5.85
N ARG A 249 -18.72 10.52 4.58
CA ARG A 249 -19.61 9.69 3.78
C ARG A 249 -19.00 8.30 3.62
N VAL A 250 -19.84 7.27 3.60
CA VAL A 250 -19.40 5.89 3.43
C VAL A 250 -20.01 5.32 2.15
N LEU A 251 -19.17 4.77 1.28
CA LEU A 251 -19.54 3.94 0.14
C LEU A 251 -19.01 2.53 0.38
N ALA A 252 -19.89 1.60 0.70
CA ALA A 252 -19.50 0.21 0.93
C ALA A 252 -19.83 -0.66 -0.29
N THR A 253 -19.04 -1.70 -0.54
CA THR A 253 -19.39 -2.77 -1.46
C THR A 253 -19.53 -4.10 -0.69
N SER A 254 -20.57 -4.84 -0.96
CA SER A 254 -20.84 -6.11 -0.28
C SER A 254 -21.70 -7.03 -1.14
N GLN A 255 -21.80 -8.31 -0.77
CA GLN A 255 -22.78 -9.24 -1.37
C GLN A 255 -24.17 -9.07 -0.73
N GLU A 256 -24.24 -8.58 0.49
CA GLU A 256 -25.47 -8.30 1.24
C GLU A 256 -25.39 -6.93 1.91
N PRO A 257 -26.55 -6.33 2.31
CA PRO A 257 -26.55 -5.04 3.01
C PRO A 257 -25.80 -5.11 4.34
N LEU A 258 -25.31 -3.94 4.81
CA LEU A 258 -24.67 -3.79 6.12
C LEU A 258 -25.67 -3.83 7.29
N HIS A 259 -26.98 -3.65 6.99
CA HIS A 259 -28.07 -3.58 7.97
C HIS A 259 -27.91 -2.47 9.03
N VAL A 260 -27.35 -1.33 8.63
CA VAL A 260 -27.22 -0.14 9.47
C VAL A 260 -28.36 0.85 9.26
N ALA A 261 -28.59 1.73 10.24
CA ALA A 261 -29.64 2.73 10.12
C ALA A 261 -29.34 3.73 8.98
N ASP A 262 -30.40 4.18 8.29
CA ASP A 262 -30.35 5.11 7.14
C ASP A 262 -29.50 4.61 5.95
N GLU A 263 -29.19 3.32 5.89
CA GLU A 263 -28.46 2.70 4.79
C GLU A 263 -29.22 2.84 3.46
N GLN A 264 -28.55 3.37 2.45
CA GLN A 264 -29.05 3.39 1.08
C GLN A 264 -28.47 2.23 0.29
N VAL A 265 -29.28 1.20 0.09
CA VAL A 265 -28.88 0.00 -0.67
C VAL A 265 -29.01 0.26 -2.16
N PHE A 266 -27.89 0.22 -2.88
CA PHE A 266 -27.84 0.25 -4.33
C PHE A 266 -27.61 -1.15 -4.88
N ARG A 267 -28.66 -1.78 -5.39
CA ARG A 267 -28.57 -3.13 -5.98
C ARG A 267 -28.02 -3.02 -7.39
N LEU A 268 -26.76 -3.44 -7.59
CA LEU A 268 -26.12 -3.43 -8.89
C LEU A 268 -26.69 -4.53 -9.77
N ALA A 269 -27.29 -4.14 -10.89
CA ALA A 269 -27.76 -5.07 -11.90
C ALA A 269 -26.61 -5.56 -12.80
N PRO A 270 -26.72 -6.68 -13.52
CA PRO A 270 -25.82 -7.01 -14.61
C PRO A 270 -25.76 -5.93 -15.69
N LEU A 271 -24.78 -5.99 -16.58
CA LEU A 271 -24.74 -5.12 -17.77
C LEU A 271 -25.96 -5.39 -18.67
N ASP A 272 -26.45 -4.34 -19.32
CA ASP A 272 -27.55 -4.44 -20.24
C ASP A 272 -27.23 -5.35 -21.42
N VAL A 273 -28.17 -6.25 -21.73
CA VAL A 273 -28.11 -7.15 -22.90
C VAL A 273 -29.33 -6.90 -23.76
N PRO A 274 -29.18 -6.78 -25.10
CA PRO A 274 -30.29 -6.55 -26.00
C PRO A 274 -31.38 -7.63 -25.86
N LEU A 275 -32.66 -7.23 -25.73
CA LEU A 275 -33.79 -8.15 -25.67
C LEU A 275 -34.16 -8.66 -27.07
N SER A 276 -34.52 -9.93 -27.20
CA SER A 276 -35.05 -10.50 -28.44
C SER A 276 -36.44 -9.89 -28.74
N GLY A 277 -36.56 -9.10 -29.80
CA GLY A 277 -37.89 -8.58 -30.25
C GLY A 277 -38.30 -7.22 -29.65
N GLY A 278 -37.38 -6.48 -29.00
CA GLY A 278 -37.65 -5.12 -28.52
C GLY A 278 -37.75 -4.12 -29.67
N THR A 279 -38.71 -3.19 -29.57
CA THR A 279 -38.90 -2.06 -30.49
C THR A 279 -37.61 -1.21 -30.53
N ALA A 280 -37.07 -1.02 -31.74
CA ALA A 280 -35.80 -0.37 -32.07
C ALA A 280 -35.72 1.08 -31.57
N ALA A 281 -35.21 1.30 -30.38
CA ALA A 281 -34.88 2.64 -29.87
C ALA A 281 -33.37 2.83 -29.60
N ALA A 282 -32.57 1.76 -29.51
CA ALA A 282 -31.13 1.84 -29.32
C ALA A 282 -30.41 0.77 -30.18
N ASP A 283 -29.21 1.09 -30.68
CA ASP A 283 -28.38 0.13 -31.40
C ASP A 283 -28.00 -1.02 -30.47
N PRO A 284 -28.25 -2.30 -30.83
CA PRO A 284 -27.83 -3.44 -30.00
C PRO A 284 -26.34 -3.47 -29.71
N ALA A 285 -25.51 -2.83 -30.50
CA ALA A 285 -24.07 -2.70 -30.28
C ALA A 285 -23.74 -1.78 -29.09
N ASP A 286 -24.66 -0.86 -28.72
CA ASP A 286 -24.45 0.09 -27.60
C ASP A 286 -24.75 -0.52 -26.21
N ALA A 287 -25.28 -1.73 -26.15
CA ALA A 287 -25.54 -2.40 -24.90
C ALA A 287 -24.23 -2.69 -24.12
N GLY A 288 -24.20 -2.36 -22.83
CA GLY A 288 -22.99 -2.42 -22.02
C GLY A 288 -22.29 -3.79 -22.02
N ALA A 289 -23.06 -4.90 -22.03
CA ALA A 289 -22.51 -6.25 -22.13
C ALA A 289 -21.79 -6.50 -23.48
N VAL A 290 -22.37 -6.00 -24.58
CA VAL A 290 -21.80 -6.13 -25.93
C VAL A 290 -20.53 -5.26 -26.04
N GLN A 291 -20.58 -4.01 -25.57
CA GLN A 291 -19.41 -3.13 -25.53
C GLN A 291 -18.26 -3.73 -24.74
N LEU A 292 -18.53 -4.31 -23.55
CA LEU A 292 -17.52 -4.98 -22.75
C LEU A 292 -16.91 -6.18 -23.49
N PHE A 293 -17.76 -7.02 -24.11
CA PHE A 293 -17.29 -8.16 -24.88
C PHE A 293 -16.37 -7.71 -26.03
N VAL A 294 -16.78 -6.70 -26.80
CA VAL A 294 -16.00 -6.16 -27.93
C VAL A 294 -14.66 -5.59 -27.45
N ALA A 295 -14.67 -4.78 -26.39
CA ALA A 295 -13.45 -4.19 -25.85
C ALA A 295 -12.45 -5.27 -25.36
N ARG A 296 -12.94 -6.34 -24.73
CA ARG A 296 -12.10 -7.46 -24.28
C ARG A 296 -11.66 -8.35 -25.47
N ALA A 297 -12.52 -8.57 -26.46
CA ALA A 297 -12.18 -9.28 -27.67
C ALA A 297 -11.05 -8.58 -28.43
N GLN A 298 -11.14 -7.25 -28.60
CA GLN A 298 -10.11 -6.44 -29.25
C GLN A 298 -8.79 -6.39 -28.46
N ALA A 299 -8.85 -6.49 -27.13
CA ALA A 299 -7.65 -6.54 -26.29
C ALA A 299 -6.84 -7.83 -26.50
N VAL A 300 -7.48 -8.96 -26.83
CA VAL A 300 -6.82 -10.25 -27.07
C VAL A 300 -6.62 -10.53 -28.57
N ASP A 301 -7.45 -9.96 -29.43
CA ASP A 301 -7.34 -10.04 -30.90
C ASP A 301 -7.59 -8.66 -31.50
N ARG A 302 -6.53 -7.97 -31.89
CA ARG A 302 -6.60 -6.62 -32.49
C ARG A 302 -7.36 -6.57 -33.81
N HIS A 303 -7.56 -7.71 -34.46
CA HIS A 303 -8.29 -7.81 -35.73
C HIS A 303 -9.79 -8.09 -35.52
N PHE A 304 -10.21 -8.32 -34.26
CA PHE A 304 -11.63 -8.53 -33.99
C PHE A 304 -12.43 -7.26 -34.32
N SER A 305 -13.46 -7.45 -35.14
CA SER A 305 -14.43 -6.41 -35.48
C SER A 305 -15.85 -6.93 -35.32
N LEU A 306 -16.72 -6.12 -34.72
CA LEU A 306 -18.12 -6.45 -34.56
C LEU A 306 -18.85 -6.15 -35.88
N THR A 307 -18.99 -7.18 -36.70
CA THR A 307 -19.73 -7.10 -38.00
C THR A 307 -21.19 -7.52 -37.81
N SER A 308 -22.06 -7.18 -38.73
CA SER A 308 -23.50 -7.48 -38.69
C SER A 308 -23.82 -8.97 -38.61
N ASP A 309 -22.93 -9.83 -39.13
CA ASP A 309 -23.04 -11.29 -39.07
C ASP A 309 -22.54 -11.89 -37.75
N VAL A 310 -21.63 -11.22 -37.05
CA VAL A 310 -21.08 -11.65 -35.76
C VAL A 310 -21.93 -11.15 -34.58
N LEU A 311 -22.56 -9.98 -34.71
CA LEU A 311 -23.34 -9.33 -33.66
C LEU A 311 -24.41 -10.23 -33.01
N PRO A 312 -25.23 -11.01 -33.74
CA PRO A 312 -26.22 -11.90 -33.13
C PRO A 312 -25.60 -12.96 -32.22
N ALA A 313 -24.46 -13.53 -32.61
CA ALA A 313 -23.75 -14.52 -31.78
C ALA A 313 -23.15 -13.88 -30.50
N VAL A 314 -22.61 -12.66 -30.58
CA VAL A 314 -22.13 -11.92 -29.43
C VAL A 314 -23.24 -11.59 -28.45
N ILE A 315 -24.41 -11.15 -28.94
CA ILE A 315 -25.59 -10.88 -28.12
C ILE A 315 -26.04 -12.17 -27.41
N ASP A 316 -26.08 -13.30 -28.10
CA ASP A 316 -26.45 -14.58 -27.52
C ASP A 316 -25.47 -15.04 -26.44
N ILE A 317 -24.17 -14.88 -26.69
CA ILE A 317 -23.10 -15.14 -25.68
C ILE A 317 -23.33 -14.26 -24.44
N CYS A 318 -23.49 -12.95 -24.60
CA CYS A 318 -23.72 -12.03 -23.48
C CYS A 318 -24.98 -12.36 -22.70
N ARG A 319 -26.05 -12.78 -23.37
CA ARG A 319 -27.30 -13.20 -22.74
C ARG A 319 -27.15 -14.47 -21.92
N ARG A 320 -26.47 -15.49 -22.43
CA ARG A 320 -26.19 -16.74 -21.71
C ARG A 320 -25.28 -16.55 -20.50
N LEU A 321 -24.48 -15.50 -20.51
CA LEU A 321 -23.63 -15.08 -19.40
C LEU A 321 -24.33 -14.08 -18.46
N ASP A 322 -25.67 -13.93 -18.59
CA ASP A 322 -26.52 -13.05 -17.76
C ASP A 322 -26.02 -11.59 -17.70
N GLY A 323 -25.26 -11.11 -18.68
CA GLY A 323 -24.65 -9.79 -18.66
C GLY A 323 -23.61 -9.59 -17.53
N LEU A 324 -23.08 -10.66 -16.93
CA LEU A 324 -22.13 -10.60 -15.83
C LEU A 324 -20.71 -10.24 -16.35
N PRO A 325 -20.13 -9.10 -15.94
CA PRO A 325 -18.85 -8.60 -16.46
C PRO A 325 -17.73 -9.64 -16.41
N LEU A 326 -17.51 -10.29 -15.26
CA LEU A 326 -16.46 -11.29 -15.10
C LEU A 326 -16.66 -12.49 -16.03
N ALA A 327 -17.89 -12.95 -16.19
CA ALA A 327 -18.20 -14.07 -17.08
C ALA A 327 -17.94 -13.68 -18.55
N ILE A 328 -18.28 -12.45 -18.95
CA ILE A 328 -18.04 -11.91 -20.29
C ILE A 328 -16.53 -11.78 -20.56
N GLU A 329 -15.75 -11.26 -19.59
CA GLU A 329 -14.29 -11.12 -19.71
C GLU A 329 -13.62 -12.50 -19.90
N LEU A 330 -14.02 -13.50 -19.08
CA LEU A 330 -13.52 -14.87 -19.20
C LEU A 330 -13.87 -15.53 -20.53
N ALA A 331 -15.05 -15.25 -21.07
CA ALA A 331 -15.48 -15.77 -22.37
C ALA A 331 -14.72 -15.10 -23.53
N ALA A 332 -14.60 -13.77 -23.51
CA ALA A 332 -13.89 -13.01 -24.54
C ALA A 332 -12.40 -13.41 -24.64
N ALA A 333 -11.75 -13.70 -23.50
CA ALA A 333 -10.36 -14.19 -23.48
C ALA A 333 -10.14 -15.53 -24.20
N ARG A 334 -11.22 -16.26 -24.56
CA ARG A 334 -11.16 -17.54 -25.31
C ARG A 334 -11.36 -17.40 -26.80
N LEU A 335 -11.64 -16.19 -27.28
CA LEU A 335 -11.88 -15.95 -28.71
C LEU A 335 -10.72 -16.39 -29.62
N PRO A 336 -9.43 -16.16 -29.30
CA PRO A 336 -8.35 -16.61 -30.17
C PRO A 336 -8.31 -18.12 -30.37
N LEU A 337 -8.81 -18.89 -29.39
CA LEU A 337 -8.83 -20.35 -29.43
C LEU A 337 -10.07 -20.92 -30.16
N LEU A 338 -11.24 -20.30 -29.94
CA LEU A 338 -12.53 -20.89 -30.29
C LEU A 338 -13.25 -20.15 -31.43
N GLY A 339 -12.91 -18.90 -31.68
CA GLY A 339 -13.74 -18.00 -32.47
C GLY A 339 -15.11 -17.76 -31.85
N VAL A 340 -15.90 -16.81 -32.36
CA VAL A 340 -17.21 -16.46 -31.82
C VAL A 340 -18.21 -17.62 -31.88
N GLN A 341 -18.28 -18.31 -33.02
CA GLN A 341 -19.22 -19.43 -33.23
C GLN A 341 -18.89 -20.64 -32.35
N GLY A 342 -17.60 -21.00 -32.22
CA GLY A 342 -17.16 -22.09 -31.40
C GLY A 342 -17.38 -21.78 -29.88
N LEU A 343 -17.25 -20.50 -29.50
CA LEU A 343 -17.56 -20.01 -28.14
C LEU A 343 -19.06 -20.17 -27.84
N GLN A 344 -19.91 -19.73 -28.76
CA GLN A 344 -21.38 -19.86 -28.64
C GLN A 344 -21.81 -21.32 -28.48
N GLN A 345 -21.34 -22.23 -29.33
CA GLN A 345 -21.67 -23.65 -29.28
C GLN A 345 -21.25 -24.30 -27.97
N ARG A 346 -20.06 -24.01 -27.48
CA ARG A 346 -19.58 -24.59 -26.20
C ARG A 346 -20.27 -24.06 -24.98
N LEU A 347 -20.76 -22.83 -25.01
CA LEU A 347 -21.63 -22.31 -23.96
C LEU A 347 -22.98 -23.03 -23.94
N ASP A 348 -23.55 -23.41 -25.11
CA ASP A 348 -24.76 -24.23 -25.24
C ASP A 348 -24.63 -25.60 -24.56
N GLU A 349 -23.56 -26.32 -24.87
CA GLU A 349 -23.34 -27.67 -24.37
C GLU A 349 -23.19 -27.74 -22.86
N ARG A 350 -22.52 -26.73 -22.22
CA ARG A 350 -22.17 -26.80 -20.80
C ARG A 350 -23.12 -26.07 -19.87
N LEU A 351 -23.67 -24.93 -20.25
CA LEU A 351 -24.67 -24.23 -19.44
C LEU A 351 -26.03 -24.97 -19.48
N GLY A 352 -26.37 -25.61 -20.58
CA GLY A 352 -27.53 -26.49 -20.68
C GLY A 352 -27.48 -27.70 -19.74
N VAL A 353 -26.30 -28.29 -19.52
CA VAL A 353 -26.09 -29.42 -18.60
C VAL A 353 -26.11 -28.97 -17.12
N LEU A 354 -25.66 -27.75 -16.81
CA LEU A 354 -25.62 -27.21 -15.44
C LEU A 354 -27.00 -26.68 -14.98
N GLY A 355 -27.85 -26.24 -15.92
CA GLY A 355 -29.23 -25.84 -15.64
C GLY A 355 -30.16 -27.00 -15.19
N ALA A 356 -29.74 -28.25 -15.39
CA ALA A 356 -30.48 -29.43 -15.00
C ALA A 356 -30.29 -29.89 -13.55
N ARG A 357 -29.36 -29.32 -12.78
CA ARG A 357 -29.15 -29.58 -11.35
C ARG A 357 -29.30 -28.29 -10.55
N PRO A 358 -30.41 -28.12 -9.76
CA PRO A 358 -30.55 -26.96 -8.89
C PRO A 358 -29.51 -27.02 -7.78
N GLY A 359 -28.42 -26.23 -7.92
CA GLY A 359 -27.46 -25.96 -6.84
C GLY A 359 -28.09 -25.05 -5.77
N ARG A 360 -27.64 -25.17 -4.52
CA ARG A 360 -27.99 -24.22 -3.45
C ARG A 360 -27.29 -22.91 -3.67
N GLY A 361 -27.98 -21.86 -4.15
CA GLY A 361 -27.41 -20.50 -4.32
C GLY A 361 -28.13 -19.69 -5.40
N PRO A 362 -27.99 -18.35 -5.41
CA PRO A 362 -28.58 -17.48 -6.43
C PRO A 362 -28.08 -17.84 -7.85
N LEU A 363 -28.97 -17.77 -8.84
CA LEU A 363 -28.68 -18.09 -10.25
C LEU A 363 -27.40 -17.42 -10.77
N ARG A 364 -27.15 -16.16 -10.39
CA ARG A 364 -25.97 -15.39 -10.82
C ARG A 364 -24.64 -15.92 -10.28
N GLN A 365 -24.60 -16.43 -9.04
CA GLN A 365 -23.41 -17.10 -8.49
C GLN A 365 -23.14 -18.42 -9.21
N GLN A 366 -24.20 -19.12 -9.63
CA GLN A 366 -24.09 -20.34 -10.44
C GLN A 366 -23.45 -20.03 -11.81
N THR A 367 -23.81 -18.91 -12.44
CA THR A 367 -23.25 -18.50 -13.74
C THR A 367 -21.74 -18.18 -13.63
N ILE A 368 -21.29 -17.47 -12.58
CA ILE A 368 -19.85 -17.20 -12.37
C ILE A 368 -19.10 -18.51 -12.10
N ARG A 369 -19.65 -19.36 -11.23
CA ARG A 369 -19.05 -20.68 -10.95
C ARG A 369 -19.00 -21.55 -12.21
N ALA A 370 -20.01 -21.50 -13.05
CA ALA A 370 -20.04 -22.19 -14.33
C ALA A 370 -18.96 -21.67 -15.28
N ALA A 371 -18.80 -20.34 -15.38
CA ALA A 371 -17.79 -19.70 -16.20
C ALA A 371 -16.36 -20.05 -15.74
N LEU A 372 -16.13 -20.05 -14.41
CA LEU A 372 -14.84 -20.46 -13.84
C LEU A 372 -14.57 -21.94 -14.03
N THR A 373 -15.59 -22.81 -13.84
CA THR A 373 -15.50 -24.26 -14.10
C THR A 373 -15.15 -24.53 -15.56
N TRP A 374 -15.79 -23.81 -16.48
CA TRP A 374 -15.49 -23.92 -17.89
C TRP A 374 -14.08 -23.42 -18.21
N SER A 375 -13.69 -22.26 -17.71
CA SER A 375 -12.34 -21.73 -17.88
C SER A 375 -11.28 -22.69 -17.34
N HIS A 376 -11.51 -23.30 -16.18
CA HIS A 376 -10.63 -24.31 -15.58
C HIS A 376 -10.51 -25.56 -16.47
N ALA A 377 -11.61 -26.03 -17.06
CA ALA A 377 -11.62 -27.22 -17.91
C ALA A 377 -10.91 -27.01 -19.27
N LEU A 378 -10.70 -25.75 -19.69
CA LEU A 378 -9.92 -25.39 -20.88
C LEU A 378 -8.42 -25.21 -20.60
N LEU A 379 -8.01 -25.24 -19.33
CA LEU A 379 -6.61 -25.26 -18.95
C LEU A 379 -6.01 -26.63 -19.23
N ASN A 380 -4.73 -26.66 -19.58
CA ASN A 380 -3.99 -27.91 -19.57
C ASN A 380 -3.76 -28.38 -18.11
N ARG A 381 -3.27 -29.60 -17.93
CA ARG A 381 -3.11 -30.21 -16.60
C ARG A 381 -2.23 -29.36 -15.68
N ASP A 382 -1.12 -28.85 -16.20
CA ASP A 382 -0.14 -28.09 -15.43
C ASP A 382 -0.68 -26.71 -15.03
N GLU A 383 -1.35 -26.02 -15.95
CA GLU A 383 -2.04 -24.77 -15.67
C GLU A 383 -3.15 -24.95 -14.62
N GLN A 384 -3.89 -26.06 -14.63
CA GLN A 384 -4.89 -26.37 -13.62
C GLN A 384 -4.26 -26.52 -12.22
N ILE A 385 -3.12 -27.21 -12.15
CA ILE A 385 -2.37 -27.39 -10.91
C ILE A 385 -1.85 -26.04 -10.41
N VAL A 386 -1.19 -25.26 -11.28
CA VAL A 386 -0.67 -23.94 -10.92
C VAL A 386 -1.81 -23.04 -10.44
N TRP A 387 -2.91 -22.95 -11.19
CA TRP A 387 -4.01 -22.07 -10.84
C TRP A 387 -4.65 -22.41 -9.49
N ARG A 388 -4.95 -23.70 -9.21
CA ARG A 388 -5.49 -24.09 -7.90
C ARG A 388 -4.51 -23.84 -6.76
N ARG A 389 -3.18 -24.03 -6.98
CA ARG A 389 -2.15 -23.77 -5.99
C ARG A 389 -1.99 -22.27 -5.68
N LEU A 390 -2.19 -21.40 -6.66
CA LEU A 390 -2.20 -19.94 -6.46
C LEU A 390 -3.34 -19.47 -5.53
N GLY A 391 -4.38 -20.26 -5.35
CA GLY A 391 -5.47 -19.99 -4.41
C GLY A 391 -5.01 -19.84 -2.95
N VAL A 392 -3.82 -20.38 -2.57
CA VAL A 392 -3.30 -20.29 -1.20
C VAL A 392 -2.92 -18.86 -0.81
N PHE A 393 -2.55 -18.01 -1.80
CA PHE A 393 -2.18 -16.63 -1.55
C PHE A 393 -3.38 -15.79 -1.13
N ALA A 394 -3.19 -14.99 -0.07
CA ALA A 394 -4.14 -14.01 0.40
C ALA A 394 -3.75 -12.64 -0.16
N GLY A 395 -4.57 -12.06 -1.02
CA GLY A 395 -4.23 -10.83 -1.72
C GLY A 395 -3.27 -11.04 -2.88
N GLY A 396 -2.34 -10.09 -3.08
CA GLY A 396 -1.31 -10.17 -4.11
C GLY A 396 -0.08 -10.96 -3.65
N PHE A 397 0.75 -11.37 -4.61
CA PHE A 397 2.01 -12.08 -4.35
C PHE A 397 3.08 -11.71 -5.37
N SER A 398 4.35 -11.80 -4.95
CA SER A 398 5.51 -11.59 -5.82
C SER A 398 5.85 -12.86 -6.61
N LEU A 399 6.55 -12.69 -7.74
CA LEU A 399 7.06 -13.83 -8.52
C LEU A 399 7.99 -14.73 -7.68
N ASP A 400 8.83 -14.14 -6.83
CA ASP A 400 9.75 -14.90 -5.96
C ASP A 400 8.98 -15.81 -5.00
N LEU A 401 7.91 -15.30 -4.37
CA LEU A 401 7.09 -16.09 -3.47
C LEU A 401 6.29 -17.17 -4.24
N ALA A 402 5.77 -16.84 -5.42
CA ALA A 402 5.10 -17.83 -6.28
C ALA A 402 6.04 -18.98 -6.64
N HIS A 403 7.29 -18.69 -7.03
CA HIS A 403 8.30 -19.71 -7.29
C HIS A 403 8.51 -20.65 -6.11
N ARG A 404 8.70 -20.09 -4.90
CA ARG A 404 8.93 -20.89 -3.68
C ARG A 404 7.76 -21.81 -3.32
N VAL A 405 6.53 -21.41 -3.66
CA VAL A 405 5.31 -22.17 -3.38
C VAL A 405 5.01 -23.20 -4.46
N LEU A 406 5.19 -22.84 -5.73
CA LEU A 406 4.76 -23.66 -6.87
C LEU A 406 5.79 -24.71 -7.27
N VAL A 407 7.10 -24.39 -7.14
CA VAL A 407 8.18 -25.31 -7.53
C VAL A 407 8.23 -26.51 -6.61
N ASP A 408 8.15 -27.70 -7.17
CA ASP A 408 8.31 -28.99 -6.51
C ASP A 408 8.87 -30.04 -7.47
N VAL A 409 8.73 -31.33 -7.13
CA VAL A 409 9.22 -32.45 -7.96
C VAL A 409 8.55 -32.48 -9.34
N ASP A 410 7.30 -31.98 -9.43
CA ASP A 410 6.49 -32.00 -10.65
C ASP A 410 6.64 -30.72 -11.48
N PHE A 411 7.12 -29.62 -10.86
CA PHE A 411 7.21 -28.30 -11.51
C PHE A 411 8.62 -27.71 -11.44
N ALA A 412 9.23 -27.56 -12.60
CA ALA A 412 10.53 -26.89 -12.75
C ALA A 412 10.41 -25.37 -12.58
N PRO A 413 11.42 -24.69 -12.04
CA PRO A 413 11.41 -23.23 -11.86
C PRO A 413 11.12 -22.43 -13.14
N GLU A 414 11.65 -22.89 -14.28
CA GLU A 414 11.54 -22.22 -15.57
C GLU A 414 10.10 -22.19 -16.08
N SER A 415 9.28 -23.18 -15.74
CA SER A 415 7.90 -23.31 -16.22
C SER A 415 6.90 -22.40 -15.48
N VAL A 416 7.26 -21.90 -14.27
CA VAL A 416 6.34 -21.07 -13.47
C VAL A 416 5.97 -19.79 -14.18
N LEU A 417 6.94 -19.09 -14.76
CA LEU A 417 6.70 -17.83 -15.45
C LEU A 417 5.79 -18.02 -16.68
N ASP A 418 5.99 -19.08 -17.44
CA ASP A 418 5.17 -19.40 -18.61
C ASP A 418 3.73 -19.69 -18.22
N HIS A 419 3.52 -20.44 -17.13
CA HIS A 419 2.17 -20.72 -16.63
C HIS A 419 1.48 -19.48 -16.05
N LEU A 420 2.20 -18.61 -15.34
CA LEU A 420 1.65 -17.32 -14.89
C LEU A 420 1.25 -16.46 -16.07
N GLY A 421 2.08 -16.36 -17.11
CA GLY A 421 1.78 -15.67 -18.35
C GLY A 421 0.52 -16.23 -19.03
N ALA A 422 0.44 -17.55 -19.20
CA ALA A 422 -0.72 -18.21 -19.76
C ALA A 422 -2.03 -17.98 -18.97
N LEU A 423 -1.94 -17.89 -17.62
CA LEU A 423 -3.10 -17.58 -16.78
C LEU A 423 -3.51 -16.10 -16.88
N ILE A 424 -2.56 -15.19 -17.07
CA ILE A 424 -2.83 -13.76 -17.34
C ILE A 424 -3.54 -13.60 -18.68
N ASP A 425 -3.03 -14.22 -19.75
CA ASP A 425 -3.63 -14.18 -21.09
C ASP A 425 -5.07 -14.72 -21.07
N LYS A 426 -5.34 -15.66 -20.17
CA LYS A 426 -6.68 -16.27 -19.98
C LYS A 426 -7.55 -15.50 -18.98
N SER A 427 -7.15 -14.34 -18.51
CA SER A 427 -7.87 -13.50 -17.55
C SER A 427 -8.19 -14.20 -16.21
N LEU A 428 -7.41 -15.22 -15.84
CA LEU A 428 -7.54 -15.95 -14.58
C LEU A 428 -6.59 -15.46 -13.49
N LEU A 429 -5.58 -14.68 -13.88
CA LEU A 429 -4.61 -14.02 -13.02
C LEU A 429 -4.44 -12.57 -13.50
N MET A 430 -4.25 -11.65 -12.58
CA MET A 430 -4.00 -10.24 -12.88
C MET A 430 -2.59 -9.83 -12.44
N ALA A 431 -1.90 -9.05 -13.27
CA ALA A 431 -0.72 -8.31 -12.83
C ALA A 431 -1.20 -7.00 -12.16
N GLU A 432 -0.67 -6.68 -10.99
CA GLU A 432 -1.01 -5.46 -10.27
C GLU A 432 -0.33 -4.25 -10.93
N ALA A 433 -1.12 -3.21 -11.24
CA ALA A 433 -0.60 -1.97 -11.80
C ALA A 433 -0.11 -1.04 -10.69
N GLY A 434 1.01 -0.33 -10.90
CA GLY A 434 1.49 0.74 -10.00
C GLY A 434 2.56 0.33 -9.00
N GLY A 435 3.00 -0.92 -8.97
CA GLY A 435 4.13 -1.39 -8.16
C GLY A 435 5.51 -1.05 -8.76
N ASP A 436 6.60 -1.44 -8.08
CA ASP A 436 7.96 -1.35 -8.61
C ASP A 436 8.06 -2.21 -9.89
N PRO A 437 8.36 -1.64 -11.07
CA PRO A 437 8.48 -2.41 -12.32
C PRO A 437 9.51 -3.55 -12.26
N ARG A 438 10.45 -3.47 -11.31
CA ARG A 438 11.47 -4.51 -11.08
C ARG A 438 10.97 -5.66 -10.22
N CYS A 439 9.76 -5.53 -9.64
CA CYS A 439 9.14 -6.53 -8.77
C CYS A 439 7.66 -6.65 -9.10
N PRO A 440 7.31 -7.28 -10.24
CA PRO A 440 5.92 -7.47 -10.63
C PRO A 440 5.18 -8.29 -9.57
N ARG A 441 3.95 -7.89 -9.30
CA ARG A 441 3.04 -8.58 -8.39
C ARG A 441 1.84 -9.10 -9.15
N TYR A 442 1.28 -10.18 -8.67
CA TYR A 442 0.15 -10.87 -9.27
C TYR A 442 -0.95 -11.06 -8.24
N ARG A 443 -2.20 -11.11 -8.69
CA ARG A 443 -3.36 -11.33 -7.83
C ARG A 443 -4.44 -12.13 -8.54
N LEU A 444 -5.08 -13.03 -7.80
CA LEU A 444 -6.34 -13.65 -8.22
C LEU A 444 -7.52 -12.74 -7.83
N LEU A 445 -8.51 -12.62 -8.71
CA LEU A 445 -9.79 -12.04 -8.32
C LEU A 445 -10.47 -12.94 -7.27
N GLU A 446 -11.17 -12.34 -6.29
CA GLU A 446 -11.75 -13.11 -5.18
C GLU A 446 -12.62 -14.29 -5.61
N PRO A 447 -13.53 -14.17 -6.61
CA PRO A 447 -14.28 -15.34 -7.09
C PRO A 447 -13.40 -16.45 -7.69
N ALA A 448 -12.31 -16.06 -8.37
CA ALA A 448 -11.35 -16.99 -8.94
C ALA A 448 -10.52 -17.68 -7.85
N ARG A 449 -10.11 -16.92 -6.82
CA ARG A 449 -9.40 -17.42 -5.66
C ARG A 449 -10.25 -18.43 -4.86
N ALA A 450 -11.50 -18.08 -4.56
CA ALA A 450 -12.42 -18.96 -3.86
C ALA A 450 -12.67 -20.28 -4.64
N PHE A 451 -12.79 -20.19 -5.97
CA PHE A 451 -12.89 -21.38 -6.82
C PHE A 451 -11.60 -22.20 -6.78
N ALA A 452 -10.42 -21.57 -6.90
CA ALA A 452 -9.10 -22.22 -6.86
C ALA A 452 -8.90 -22.95 -5.51
N LEU A 453 -9.26 -22.33 -4.39
CA LEU A 453 -9.23 -22.98 -3.07
C LEU A 453 -10.14 -24.21 -3.02
N THR A 454 -11.38 -24.13 -3.56
CA THR A 454 -12.27 -25.30 -3.63
C THR A 454 -11.66 -26.43 -4.46
N GLN A 455 -10.96 -26.12 -5.57
CA GLN A 455 -10.24 -27.12 -6.37
C GLN A 455 -9.05 -27.72 -5.60
N LEU A 456 -8.37 -26.91 -4.80
CA LEU A 456 -7.24 -27.34 -3.97
C LEU A 456 -7.71 -28.29 -2.85
N GLU A 457 -8.86 -27.99 -2.21
CA GLU A 457 -9.51 -28.88 -1.23
C GLU A 457 -9.93 -30.21 -1.85
N GLN A 458 -10.57 -30.18 -3.02
CA GLN A 458 -10.98 -31.38 -3.75
C GLN A 458 -9.79 -32.25 -4.17
N ALA A 459 -8.63 -31.66 -4.41
CA ALA A 459 -7.40 -32.37 -4.70
C ALA A 459 -6.69 -32.90 -3.45
N ASN A 460 -7.20 -32.61 -2.23
CA ASN A 460 -6.56 -32.93 -0.95
C ASN A 460 -5.13 -32.37 -0.80
N GLU A 461 -4.85 -31.23 -1.44
CA GLU A 461 -3.52 -30.57 -1.42
C GLU A 461 -3.49 -29.37 -0.44
N LEU A 462 -4.60 -28.94 0.12
CA LEU A 462 -4.74 -27.66 0.81
C LEU A 462 -3.78 -27.50 1.99
N ASP A 463 -3.74 -28.45 2.92
CA ASP A 463 -2.90 -28.36 4.11
C ASP A 463 -1.41 -28.47 3.76
N THR A 464 -1.07 -29.34 2.81
CA THR A 464 0.30 -29.48 2.31
C THR A 464 0.77 -28.17 1.67
N LEU A 465 -0.09 -27.50 0.92
CA LEU A 465 0.26 -26.26 0.25
C LEU A 465 0.31 -25.05 1.21
N ARG A 466 -0.55 -25.04 2.23
CA ARG A 466 -0.48 -24.04 3.32
C ARG A 466 0.82 -24.15 4.11
N LEU A 467 1.28 -25.38 4.41
CA LEU A 467 2.59 -25.59 5.02
C LEU A 467 3.73 -25.09 4.12
N ARG A 468 3.66 -25.41 2.82
CA ARG A 468 4.65 -24.95 1.84
C ARG A 468 4.64 -23.42 1.73
N HIS A 469 3.48 -22.80 1.71
CA HIS A 469 3.33 -21.34 1.72
C HIS A 469 3.92 -20.70 2.98
N ALA A 470 3.61 -21.22 4.17
CA ALA A 470 4.18 -20.74 5.43
C ALA A 470 5.71 -20.90 5.47
N LYS A 471 6.23 -22.02 4.97
CA LYS A 471 7.68 -22.25 4.85
C LYS A 471 8.31 -21.26 3.86
N ALA A 472 7.70 -21.09 2.68
CA ALA A 472 8.20 -20.15 1.67
C ALA A 472 8.23 -18.70 2.20
N LEU A 473 7.22 -18.30 2.97
CA LEU A 473 7.21 -17.01 3.67
C LEU A 473 8.32 -16.91 4.71
N GLY A 474 8.55 -17.96 5.50
CA GLY A 474 9.65 -17.99 6.48
C GLY A 474 11.01 -17.82 5.81
N ASP A 475 11.26 -18.54 4.72
CA ASP A 475 12.49 -18.43 3.94
C ASP A 475 12.61 -17.07 3.24
N PHE A 476 11.50 -16.51 2.78
CA PHE A 476 11.43 -15.17 2.25
C PHE A 476 11.81 -14.11 3.31
N LEU A 477 11.19 -14.12 4.48
CA LEU A 477 11.49 -13.20 5.57
C LEU A 477 12.93 -13.30 6.05
N LYS A 478 13.49 -14.51 6.17
CA LYS A 478 14.92 -14.73 6.49
C LYS A 478 15.83 -14.07 5.44
N SER A 479 15.55 -14.30 4.15
CA SER A 479 16.35 -13.72 3.08
C SER A 479 16.32 -12.18 3.06
N TYR A 480 15.21 -11.59 3.50
CA TYR A 480 15.09 -10.14 3.65
C TYR A 480 15.77 -9.62 4.92
N ASP A 481 15.71 -10.34 6.04
CA ASP A 481 16.48 -10.01 7.26
C ASP A 481 17.99 -9.96 6.95
N GLU A 482 18.51 -10.92 6.17
CA GLU A 482 19.89 -10.91 5.67
C GLU A 482 20.17 -9.71 4.75
N ARG A 483 19.25 -9.37 3.84
CA ARG A 483 19.41 -8.18 2.96
C ARG A 483 19.44 -6.88 3.76
N VAL A 484 18.63 -6.75 4.80
CA VAL A 484 18.64 -5.57 5.68
C VAL A 484 20.02 -5.34 6.30
N VAL A 485 20.82 -6.39 6.50
CA VAL A 485 22.19 -6.27 7.03
C VAL A 485 23.13 -5.56 6.05
N HIS A 486 22.96 -5.75 4.75
CA HIS A 486 23.93 -5.30 3.73
C HIS A 486 23.39 -4.24 2.77
N GLU A 487 22.06 -4.10 2.63
CA GLU A 487 21.44 -3.18 1.68
C GLU A 487 21.51 -1.74 2.19
N ARG A 488 22.02 -0.82 1.36
CA ARG A 488 22.14 0.60 1.74
C ARG A 488 20.79 1.31 1.80
N ARG A 489 19.85 0.94 0.93
CA ARG A 489 18.53 1.55 0.81
C ARG A 489 17.48 0.67 1.46
N PHE A 490 17.17 0.97 2.71
CA PHE A 490 16.20 0.24 3.51
C PHE A 490 14.76 0.37 2.99
N ASP A 491 14.39 1.54 2.52
CA ASP A 491 13.07 1.83 1.94
C ASP A 491 12.71 0.88 0.77
N VAL A 492 13.69 0.51 -0.05
CA VAL A 492 13.51 -0.44 -1.17
C VAL A 492 13.26 -1.86 -0.65
N VAL A 493 13.98 -2.29 0.39
CA VAL A 493 13.84 -3.63 0.97
C VAL A 493 12.46 -3.78 1.59
N VAL A 494 12.06 -2.82 2.40
CA VAL A 494 10.81 -2.87 3.16
C VAL A 494 9.59 -2.74 2.27
N GLY A 495 9.63 -1.89 1.24
CA GLY A 495 8.53 -1.77 0.29
C GLY A 495 8.15 -3.11 -0.38
N ARG A 496 9.15 -4.00 -0.59
CA ARG A 496 8.92 -5.36 -1.10
C ARG A 496 8.32 -6.29 -0.06
N MET A 497 8.74 -6.17 1.20
CA MET A 497 8.19 -6.97 2.29
C MET A 497 6.73 -6.61 2.58
N ALA A 498 6.40 -5.32 2.59
CA ALA A 498 5.07 -4.80 2.88
C ALA A 498 3.99 -5.41 1.98
N GLY A 499 4.34 -5.72 0.73
CA GLY A 499 3.43 -6.39 -0.20
C GLY A 499 3.00 -7.80 0.23
N GLU A 500 3.75 -8.48 1.09
CA GLU A 500 3.43 -9.85 1.53
C GLU A 500 2.71 -9.91 2.90
N LEU A 501 2.28 -8.77 3.42
CA LEU A 501 1.65 -8.67 4.74
C LEU A 501 0.41 -9.57 4.86
N ASP A 502 -0.46 -9.58 3.85
CA ASP A 502 -1.69 -10.39 3.87
C ASP A 502 -1.39 -11.88 3.81
N ASN A 503 -0.35 -12.27 3.07
CA ASN A 503 0.14 -13.65 3.04
C ASN A 503 0.69 -14.07 4.41
N LEU A 504 1.45 -13.19 5.08
CA LEU A 504 1.95 -13.44 6.44
C LEU A 504 0.79 -13.58 7.43
N ARG A 505 -0.18 -12.69 7.38
CA ARG A 505 -1.39 -12.75 8.22
C ARG A 505 -2.15 -14.06 8.04
N ALA A 506 -2.35 -14.47 6.79
CA ALA A 506 -3.06 -15.72 6.49
C ALA A 506 -2.31 -16.95 7.01
N ALA A 507 -0.99 -17.01 6.80
CA ALA A 507 -0.16 -18.11 7.29
C ALA A 507 -0.15 -18.17 8.83
N MET A 508 0.06 -17.04 9.50
CA MET A 508 0.11 -16.99 10.98
C MET A 508 -1.23 -17.36 11.62
N ARG A 509 -2.36 -16.92 11.05
CA ARG A 509 -3.70 -17.30 11.53
C ARG A 509 -3.92 -18.81 11.41
N TRP A 510 -3.63 -19.37 10.24
CA TRP A 510 -3.78 -20.81 10.04
C TRP A 510 -2.90 -21.64 11.00
N LEU A 511 -1.65 -21.21 11.22
CA LEU A 511 -0.77 -21.89 12.20
C LEU A 511 -1.28 -21.74 13.64
N ALA A 512 -1.83 -20.56 13.99
CA ALA A 512 -2.43 -20.31 15.29
C ALA A 512 -3.64 -21.24 15.54
N ASP A 513 -4.52 -21.40 14.54
CA ASP A 513 -5.67 -22.31 14.60
C ASP A 513 -5.24 -23.76 14.79
N LEU A 514 -4.18 -24.21 14.11
CA LEU A 514 -3.63 -25.57 14.28
C LEU A 514 -3.00 -25.78 15.67
N ILE A 515 -2.36 -24.75 16.23
CA ILE A 515 -1.79 -24.80 17.59
C ILE A 515 -2.93 -24.86 18.63
N ALA A 516 -3.97 -24.06 18.46
CA ALA A 516 -5.11 -24.01 19.38
C ALA A 516 -5.98 -25.27 19.33
N HIS A 517 -6.11 -25.91 18.15
CA HIS A 517 -6.99 -27.08 17.93
C HIS A 517 -6.20 -28.30 17.41
N PRO A 518 -5.36 -28.94 18.24
CA PRO A 518 -4.45 -30.00 17.82
C PRO A 518 -5.12 -31.28 17.26
N SER A 519 -6.41 -31.47 17.52
CA SER A 519 -7.17 -32.65 17.07
C SER A 519 -7.74 -32.51 15.64
N ALA A 520 -7.70 -31.31 15.05
CA ALA A 520 -8.34 -31.05 13.77
C ALA A 520 -7.57 -31.61 12.56
N THR A 521 -6.27 -31.92 12.69
CA THR A 521 -5.45 -32.40 11.58
C THR A 521 -4.48 -33.49 12.03
N ALA A 522 -4.88 -34.75 11.85
CA ALA A 522 -4.03 -35.92 12.12
C ALA A 522 -2.86 -36.06 11.12
N ALA A 523 -2.86 -35.29 10.02
CA ALA A 523 -1.92 -35.43 8.91
C ALA A 523 -0.74 -34.45 8.93
N VAL A 524 -0.74 -33.42 9.81
CA VAL A 524 0.28 -32.35 9.82
C VAL A 524 1.23 -32.55 10.99
N ASP A 525 2.54 -32.53 10.71
CA ASP A 525 3.58 -32.60 11.75
C ASP A 525 3.52 -31.37 12.66
N ARG A 526 3.17 -31.59 13.93
CA ARG A 526 3.05 -30.54 14.95
C ARG A 526 4.36 -29.81 15.21
N SER A 527 5.49 -30.52 15.11
CA SER A 527 6.81 -29.92 15.29
C SER A 527 7.09 -28.92 14.16
N ALA A 528 6.75 -29.27 12.92
CA ALA A 528 6.87 -28.37 11.78
C ALA A 528 5.96 -27.13 11.91
N VAL A 529 4.72 -27.30 12.36
CA VAL A 529 3.77 -26.19 12.60
C VAL A 529 4.33 -25.20 13.62
N ARG A 530 4.82 -25.69 14.76
CA ARG A 530 5.42 -24.88 15.82
C ARG A 530 6.65 -24.13 15.33
N LEU A 531 7.59 -24.82 14.66
CA LEU A 531 8.80 -24.22 14.12
C LEU A 531 8.49 -23.15 13.06
N LEU A 532 7.47 -23.35 12.24
CA LEU A 532 7.03 -22.34 11.26
C LEU A 532 6.42 -21.12 11.95
N ALA A 533 5.56 -21.29 12.95
CA ALA A 533 4.98 -20.18 13.71
C ALA A 533 6.09 -19.35 14.40
N ILE A 534 7.05 -20.02 15.02
CA ILE A 534 8.24 -19.39 15.63
C ILE A 534 9.04 -18.63 14.56
N THR A 535 9.28 -19.26 13.40
CA THR A 535 10.06 -18.65 12.31
C THR A 535 9.40 -17.37 11.77
N LEU A 536 8.11 -17.43 11.46
CA LEU A 536 7.38 -16.26 10.93
C LEU A 536 7.36 -15.11 11.95
N ALA A 537 7.13 -15.42 13.23
CA ALA A 537 7.17 -14.43 14.30
C ALA A 537 8.58 -13.85 14.52
N ALA A 538 9.61 -14.69 14.44
CA ALA A 538 11.00 -14.30 14.65
C ALA A 538 11.55 -13.36 13.58
N TYR A 539 11.14 -13.50 12.32
CA TYR A 539 11.66 -12.72 11.19
C TYR A 539 10.68 -11.69 10.65
N GLY A 540 9.51 -11.55 11.26
CA GLY A 540 8.47 -10.58 10.86
C GLY A 540 8.60 -9.19 11.48
N ASP A 541 9.52 -8.94 12.42
CA ASP A 541 9.61 -7.69 13.19
C ASP A 541 9.81 -6.44 12.31
N TRP A 542 10.60 -6.53 11.25
CA TRP A 542 10.78 -5.44 10.30
C TRP A 542 9.48 -5.06 9.61
N LEU A 543 8.72 -6.07 9.15
CA LEU A 543 7.47 -5.85 8.44
C LEU A 543 6.41 -5.21 9.35
N TRP A 544 6.22 -5.76 10.55
CA TRP A 544 5.26 -5.23 11.54
C TRP A 544 5.59 -3.80 11.98
N SER A 545 6.89 -3.48 12.09
CA SER A 545 7.36 -2.15 12.45
C SER A 545 7.10 -1.13 11.35
N GLU A 546 7.29 -1.51 10.10
CA GLU A 546 7.12 -0.60 8.95
C GLU A 546 5.66 -0.26 8.65
N VAL A 547 4.76 -1.22 8.86
CA VAL A 547 3.32 -1.02 8.65
C VAL A 547 2.60 -0.52 9.91
N ASP A 548 3.34 -0.11 10.95
CA ASP A 548 2.83 0.35 12.25
C ASP A 548 1.85 -0.62 12.93
N SER A 549 1.97 -1.93 12.62
CA SER A 549 1.12 -2.99 13.17
C SER A 549 1.77 -3.74 14.33
N PHE A 550 2.44 -3.01 15.23
CA PHE A 550 3.17 -3.56 16.39
C PHE A 550 2.32 -4.50 17.25
N GLY A 551 1.05 -4.14 17.50
CA GLY A 551 0.14 -4.92 18.33
C GLY A 551 -0.15 -6.31 17.75
N GLU A 552 -0.32 -6.39 16.43
CA GLU A 552 -0.56 -7.65 15.71
C GLU A 552 0.70 -8.53 15.73
N GLY A 553 1.86 -7.97 15.39
CA GLY A 553 3.14 -8.67 15.45
C GLY A 553 3.45 -9.19 16.86
N LEU A 554 3.16 -8.40 17.89
CA LEU A 554 3.37 -8.79 19.29
C LEU A 554 2.46 -9.96 19.71
N ARG A 555 1.18 -9.99 19.28
CA ARG A 555 0.29 -11.15 19.52
C ARG A 555 0.87 -12.43 18.95
N PHE A 556 1.38 -12.38 17.73
CA PHE A 556 2.01 -13.55 17.10
C PHE A 556 3.32 -13.95 17.79
N CYS A 557 4.13 -12.98 18.25
CA CYS A 557 5.32 -13.29 19.04
C CYS A 557 4.97 -13.97 20.38
N ARG A 558 3.92 -13.56 21.06
CA ARG A 558 3.45 -14.19 22.29
C ARG A 558 3.01 -15.63 22.06
N LEU A 559 2.17 -15.88 21.05
CA LEU A 559 1.76 -17.22 20.66
C LEU A 559 2.98 -18.11 20.35
N ALA A 560 3.93 -17.60 19.57
CA ALA A 560 5.12 -18.33 19.21
C ALA A 560 6.02 -18.62 20.43
N ARG A 561 6.09 -17.72 21.42
CA ARG A 561 6.82 -17.95 22.68
C ARG A 561 6.25 -19.10 23.50
N GLU A 562 4.94 -19.27 23.51
CA GLU A 562 4.27 -20.42 24.17
C GLU A 562 4.64 -21.75 23.51
N CYS A 563 5.13 -21.70 22.27
CA CYS A 563 5.59 -22.86 21.53
C CYS A 563 7.08 -23.19 21.75
N LEU A 564 7.84 -22.39 22.52
CA LEU A 564 9.26 -22.65 22.78
C LEU A 564 9.42 -23.83 23.74
N ASP A 565 10.29 -24.78 23.36
CA ASP A 565 10.77 -25.90 24.17
C ASP A 565 12.24 -26.19 23.85
N ASP A 566 12.78 -27.25 24.44
CA ASP A 566 14.19 -27.64 24.31
C ASP A 566 14.56 -28.12 22.90
N ASP A 567 13.59 -28.49 22.06
CA ASP A 567 13.81 -28.94 20.68
C ASP A 567 13.94 -27.76 19.70
N VAL A 568 13.61 -26.55 20.11
CA VAL A 568 13.71 -25.34 19.24
C VAL A 568 15.17 -24.89 19.17
N PRO A 569 15.75 -24.73 17.95
CA PRO A 569 17.12 -24.25 17.80
C PRO A 569 17.36 -22.95 18.58
N VAL A 570 18.46 -22.88 19.32
CA VAL A 570 18.84 -21.74 20.16
C VAL A 570 18.86 -20.43 19.36
N ALA A 571 19.38 -20.44 18.14
CA ALA A 571 19.39 -19.28 17.25
C ALA A 571 17.96 -18.75 16.96
N LEU A 572 17.01 -19.63 16.73
CA LEU A 572 15.64 -19.28 16.42
C LEU A 572 14.89 -18.76 17.66
N SER A 573 15.11 -19.39 18.82
CA SER A 573 14.59 -18.93 20.12
C SER A 573 15.12 -17.54 20.45
N ALA A 574 16.41 -17.30 20.31
CA ALA A 574 17.04 -16.00 20.53
C ALA A 574 16.47 -14.93 19.58
N ARG A 575 16.27 -15.28 18.30
CA ARG A 575 15.71 -14.37 17.29
C ARG A 575 14.25 -14.00 17.59
N LEU A 576 13.42 -14.97 18.01
CA LEU A 576 12.03 -14.70 18.43
C LEU A 576 11.98 -13.75 19.64
N ARG A 577 12.82 -13.99 20.65
CA ARG A 577 12.90 -13.14 21.85
C ARG A 577 13.33 -11.72 21.50
N LEU A 578 14.28 -11.54 20.58
CA LEU A 578 14.67 -10.24 20.06
C LEU A 578 13.51 -9.56 19.33
N SER A 579 12.78 -10.25 18.48
CA SER A 579 11.61 -9.70 17.77
C SER A 579 10.51 -9.28 18.74
N HIS A 580 10.20 -10.10 19.74
CA HIS A 580 9.26 -9.76 20.79
C HIS A 580 9.70 -8.49 21.54
N GLN A 581 10.97 -8.38 21.92
CA GLN A 581 11.54 -7.20 22.56
C GLN A 581 11.40 -5.95 21.68
N LEU A 582 11.77 -6.03 20.40
CA LEU A 582 11.72 -4.89 19.47
C LEU A 582 10.30 -4.37 19.24
N LEU A 583 9.32 -5.28 19.11
CA LEU A 583 7.91 -4.92 18.94
C LEU A 583 7.25 -4.43 20.23
N ALA A 584 7.70 -4.90 21.39
CA ALA A 584 7.15 -4.50 22.70
C ALA A 584 7.69 -3.15 23.22
N ARG A 585 8.81 -2.62 22.67
CA ARG A 585 9.44 -1.35 23.06
C ARG A 585 8.63 -0.09 22.75
N THR A 586 7.44 -0.20 22.18
CA THR A 586 6.59 0.96 21.90
C THR A 586 6.20 1.69 23.20
N ARG A 587 6.16 3.03 23.15
CA ARG A 587 6.06 3.98 24.29
C ARG A 587 4.92 3.71 25.30
N LEU A 588 4.03 2.77 25.06
CA LEU A 588 2.82 2.53 25.81
C LEU A 588 2.81 1.24 26.65
N ARG A 589 3.92 0.47 26.71
CA ARG A 589 3.93 -0.81 27.42
C ARG A 589 4.88 -0.84 28.64
N PRO A 590 4.49 -1.57 29.71
CA PRO A 590 5.36 -1.71 30.88
C PRO A 590 6.69 -2.35 30.50
N ALA A 591 7.78 -1.77 30.89
CA ALA A 591 9.14 -2.25 30.63
C ALA A 591 9.36 -3.71 31.08
N ALA A 592 8.64 -4.18 32.09
CA ALA A 592 8.73 -5.53 32.62
C ALA A 592 8.36 -6.63 31.59
N GLU A 593 7.51 -6.33 30.59
CA GLU A 593 7.03 -7.36 29.66
C GLU A 593 8.11 -7.83 28.68
N TRP A 594 8.96 -6.94 28.20
CA TRP A 594 10.00 -7.25 27.20
C TRP A 594 11.40 -7.43 27.82
N ALA A 595 11.64 -6.90 29.02
CA ALA A 595 12.93 -6.99 29.69
C ALA A 595 13.35 -8.43 30.00
N VAL A 596 12.41 -9.35 30.19
CA VAL A 596 12.68 -10.77 30.48
C VAL A 596 13.36 -11.47 29.31
N ASP A 597 13.02 -11.12 28.08
CA ASP A 597 13.54 -11.79 26.88
C ASP A 597 14.95 -11.33 26.48
N ALA A 598 15.33 -10.12 26.84
CA ALA A 598 16.59 -9.53 26.40
C ALA A 598 17.84 -10.29 26.88
N PRO A 599 18.00 -10.69 28.16
CA PRO A 599 19.15 -11.47 28.61
C PRO A 599 19.22 -12.83 27.94
N LEU A 600 18.05 -13.48 27.72
CA LEU A 600 17.97 -14.80 27.07
C LEU A 600 18.32 -14.72 25.60
N ALA A 601 17.92 -13.65 24.91
CA ALA A 601 18.31 -13.39 23.52
C ALA A 601 19.83 -13.20 23.40
N LEU A 602 20.43 -12.38 24.29
CA LEU A 602 21.89 -12.18 24.34
C LEU A 602 22.65 -13.46 24.56
N GLN A 603 22.23 -14.26 25.55
CA GLN A 603 22.84 -15.53 25.84
C GLN A 603 22.78 -16.46 24.61
N GLY A 604 21.63 -16.60 24.01
CA GLY A 604 21.45 -17.46 22.84
C GLY A 604 22.32 -17.03 21.64
N PHE A 605 22.39 -15.72 21.33
CA PHE A 605 23.25 -15.25 20.25
C PHE A 605 24.75 -15.42 20.53
N ARG A 606 25.18 -15.29 21.80
CA ARG A 606 26.57 -15.58 22.21
C ARG A 606 26.90 -17.06 22.04
N GLU A 607 25.97 -17.95 22.45
CA GLU A 607 26.14 -19.40 22.33
C GLU A 607 26.29 -19.87 20.89
N VAL A 608 25.49 -19.30 19.96
CA VAL A 608 25.55 -19.70 18.53
C VAL A 608 26.54 -18.88 17.72
N GLY A 609 27.18 -17.84 18.30
CA GLY A 609 28.12 -16.97 17.59
C GLY A 609 27.50 -16.07 16.54
N ASP A 610 26.20 -15.75 16.64
CA ASP A 610 25.53 -14.84 15.72
C ASP A 610 25.89 -13.38 16.04
N ARG A 611 26.85 -12.85 15.30
CA ARG A 611 27.38 -11.50 15.49
C ARG A 611 26.33 -10.40 15.24
N VAL A 612 25.47 -10.56 14.23
CA VAL A 612 24.43 -9.59 13.89
C VAL A 612 23.29 -9.62 14.91
N GLY A 613 22.82 -10.81 15.26
CA GLY A 613 21.80 -11.01 16.28
C GLY A 613 22.26 -10.45 17.63
N LEU A 614 23.50 -10.74 18.02
CA LEU A 614 24.12 -10.21 19.26
C LEU A 614 24.18 -8.68 19.25
N TYR A 615 24.66 -8.07 18.15
CA TYR A 615 24.70 -6.61 18.00
C TYR A 615 23.30 -5.99 18.16
N ARG A 616 22.29 -6.54 17.49
CA ARG A 616 20.91 -6.06 17.58
C ARG A 616 20.34 -6.17 19.01
N ALA A 617 20.63 -7.28 19.69
CA ALA A 617 20.17 -7.51 21.05
C ALA A 617 20.87 -6.58 22.05
N LEU A 618 22.19 -6.34 21.90
CA LEU A 618 22.95 -5.37 22.69
C LEU A 618 22.41 -3.95 22.52
N CYS A 619 22.16 -3.51 21.27
CA CYS A 619 21.56 -2.20 21.00
C CYS A 619 20.15 -2.08 21.58
N ALA A 620 19.34 -3.16 21.50
CA ALA A 620 18.01 -3.18 22.03
C ALA A 620 17.99 -3.10 23.57
N LEU A 621 18.87 -3.79 24.26
CA LEU A 621 18.98 -3.77 25.72
C LEU A 621 19.68 -2.49 26.21
N GLY A 622 20.78 -2.05 25.57
CA GLY A 622 21.49 -0.82 25.91
C GLY A 622 20.67 0.45 25.71
N GLY A 623 19.66 0.44 24.81
CA GLY A 623 18.67 1.52 24.68
C GLY A 623 17.42 1.28 25.52
N ALA A 624 17.45 0.46 26.57
CA ALA A 624 16.33 0.24 27.47
C ALA A 624 16.13 1.42 28.43
N PRO A 625 14.90 1.60 28.99
CA PRO A 625 14.69 2.58 30.04
C PRO A 625 15.60 2.34 31.26
N ARG A 626 16.08 3.41 31.90
CA ARG A 626 16.96 3.36 33.08
C ARG A 626 16.42 2.50 34.23
N ALA A 627 15.12 2.39 34.34
CA ALA A 627 14.48 1.53 35.36
C ALA A 627 14.70 0.02 35.09
N VAL A 628 15.15 -0.38 33.89
CA VAL A 628 15.38 -1.76 33.47
C VAL A 628 16.88 -2.08 33.46
N VAL A 629 17.69 -1.17 32.90
CA VAL A 629 19.14 -1.30 32.78
C VAL A 629 19.78 0.01 33.29
N GLY A 630 20.71 -0.08 34.21
CA GLY A 630 21.40 1.10 34.71
C GLY A 630 22.29 1.76 33.66
N ASP A 631 22.57 3.07 33.81
CA ASP A 631 23.30 3.84 32.79
C ASP A 631 24.68 3.25 32.45
N ASP A 632 25.45 2.84 33.48
CA ASP A 632 26.77 2.28 33.27
C ASP A 632 26.72 0.94 32.53
N GLU A 633 25.73 0.11 32.84
CA GLU A 633 25.49 -1.16 32.17
C GLU A 633 25.03 -0.93 30.71
N SER A 634 24.13 0.02 30.48
CA SER A 634 23.70 0.41 29.13
C SER A 634 24.88 0.86 28.25
N ILE A 635 25.77 1.72 28.79
CA ILE A 635 26.97 2.15 28.09
C ILE A 635 27.91 0.96 27.82
N ALA A 636 28.13 0.07 28.79
CA ALA A 636 28.95 -1.12 28.60
C ALA A 636 28.41 -2.04 27.49
N LEU A 637 27.09 -2.27 27.44
CA LEU A 637 26.45 -3.04 26.37
C LEU A 637 26.61 -2.39 24.99
N LEU A 638 26.49 -1.04 24.90
CA LEU A 638 26.66 -0.31 23.66
C LEU A 638 28.12 -0.22 23.19
N HIS A 639 29.08 -0.26 24.13
CA HIS A 639 30.51 -0.44 23.79
C HIS A 639 30.81 -1.85 23.31
N GLU A 640 30.21 -2.92 23.89
CA GLU A 640 30.31 -4.27 23.36
C GLU A 640 29.73 -4.33 21.94
N ALA A 641 28.60 -3.68 21.69
CA ALA A 641 28.02 -3.56 20.34
C ALA A 641 28.97 -2.86 19.36
N GLU A 642 29.69 -1.83 19.78
CA GLU A 642 30.68 -1.13 18.94
C GLU A 642 31.78 -2.06 18.46
N GLN A 643 32.27 -2.96 19.31
CA GLN A 643 33.30 -3.95 18.93
C GLN A 643 32.82 -4.96 17.87
N LEU A 644 31.51 -5.15 17.80
CA LEU A 644 30.88 -6.03 16.80
C LEU A 644 30.56 -5.29 15.50
N GLU A 645 30.42 -3.97 15.52
CA GLU A 645 29.97 -3.20 14.35
C GLU A 645 30.94 -3.32 13.18
N ALA A 646 30.41 -3.58 12.00
CA ALA A 646 31.19 -3.69 10.78
C ALA A 646 30.80 -2.56 9.80
N SER A 647 31.79 -2.00 9.12
CA SER A 647 31.59 -0.86 8.20
C SER A 647 30.76 -1.22 6.97
N GLU A 648 30.77 -2.49 6.57
CA GLU A 648 29.98 -3.03 5.47
C GLU A 648 28.50 -3.26 5.83
N TRP A 649 28.13 -3.17 7.10
CA TRP A 649 26.73 -3.27 7.50
C TRP A 649 25.93 -2.06 7.05
N SER A 650 24.66 -2.30 6.77
CA SER A 650 23.75 -1.25 6.30
C SER A 650 23.64 -0.07 7.26
N PRO A 651 23.40 1.13 6.75
CA PRO A 651 23.21 2.31 7.59
C PRO A 651 22.07 2.15 8.59
N VAL A 652 20.96 1.45 8.23
CA VAL A 652 19.83 1.22 9.14
C VAL A 652 20.23 0.34 10.32
N LEU A 653 21.06 -0.67 10.11
CA LEU A 653 21.55 -1.54 11.18
C LEU A 653 22.50 -0.78 12.12
N ARG A 654 23.47 -0.07 11.57
CA ARG A 654 24.46 0.73 12.33
C ARG A 654 23.79 1.87 13.11
N ARG A 655 22.77 2.49 12.55
CA ARG A 655 21.98 3.53 13.24
C ARG A 655 21.38 3.05 14.56
N ARG A 656 21.05 1.76 14.70
CA ARG A 656 20.44 1.22 15.94
C ARG A 656 21.30 1.51 17.18
N ARG A 657 22.64 1.42 17.07
CA ARG A 657 23.53 1.72 18.18
C ARG A 657 23.56 3.24 18.48
N GLN A 658 23.58 4.08 17.45
CA GLN A 658 23.58 5.53 17.67
C GLN A 658 22.27 6.00 18.32
N ALA A 659 21.12 5.49 17.86
CA ALA A 659 19.83 5.78 18.48
C ALA A 659 19.72 5.27 19.92
N ALA A 660 20.36 4.13 20.24
CA ALA A 660 20.41 3.61 21.60
C ALA A 660 21.33 4.44 22.51
N LEU A 661 22.48 4.92 21.99
CA LEU A 661 23.39 5.86 22.69
C LEU A 661 22.72 7.20 22.97
N GLU A 662 22.04 7.76 21.96
CA GLU A 662 21.25 8.99 22.07
C GLU A 662 20.25 8.88 23.25
N TRP A 663 19.42 7.84 23.26
CA TRP A 663 18.48 7.58 24.33
C TRP A 663 19.16 7.39 25.70
N CYS A 664 20.25 6.63 25.78
CA CYS A 664 20.97 6.39 27.02
C CYS A 664 21.60 7.69 27.59
N HIS A 665 22.16 8.54 26.73
CA HIS A 665 22.74 9.81 27.10
C HIS A 665 21.67 10.82 27.54
N ASP A 666 20.54 10.87 26.84
CA ASP A 666 19.37 11.68 27.22
C ASP A 666 18.90 11.34 28.64
N GLN A 667 18.64 10.04 28.91
CA GLN A 667 18.23 9.59 30.25
C GLN A 667 19.27 9.88 31.33
N GLY A 668 20.53 10.00 30.99
CA GLY A 668 21.64 10.30 31.88
C GLY A 668 21.96 11.79 32.02
N GLY A 669 21.25 12.68 31.32
CA GLY A 669 21.52 14.13 31.30
C GLY A 669 22.89 14.49 30.70
N ARG A 670 23.34 13.74 29.70
CA ARG A 670 24.64 13.94 29.02
C ARG A 670 24.40 14.53 27.61
N ASP A 671 23.91 15.76 27.61
CA ASP A 671 23.33 16.37 26.39
C ASP A 671 24.31 16.53 25.24
N GLU A 672 25.60 16.85 25.48
CA GLU A 672 26.63 16.92 24.43
C GLU A 672 26.89 15.54 23.78
N ALA A 673 26.99 14.49 24.58
CA ALA A 673 27.17 13.13 24.08
C ALA A 673 25.89 12.62 23.35
N CYS A 674 24.72 13.01 23.85
CA CYS A 674 23.45 12.77 23.18
C CYS A 674 23.43 13.41 21.80
N ARG A 675 23.83 14.70 21.68
CA ARG A 675 23.90 15.41 20.40
C ARG A 675 24.89 14.76 19.42
N GLU A 676 26.05 14.33 19.89
CA GLU A 676 27.02 13.66 19.02
C GLU A 676 26.46 12.34 18.44
N ALA A 677 25.79 11.54 19.27
CA ALA A 677 25.13 10.32 18.84
C ALA A 677 23.97 10.62 17.88
N GLY A 678 23.17 11.67 18.17
CA GLY A 678 22.07 12.13 17.32
C GLY A 678 22.53 12.55 15.92
N LEU A 679 23.60 13.34 15.80
CA LEU A 679 24.18 13.74 14.52
C LEU A 679 24.62 12.52 13.69
N ARG A 680 25.24 11.52 14.33
CA ARG A 680 25.61 10.28 13.64
C ARG A 680 24.36 9.45 13.24
N SER A 681 23.35 9.42 14.10
CA SER A 681 22.06 8.77 13.84
C SER A 681 21.37 9.38 12.61
N VAL A 682 21.32 10.72 12.52
CA VAL A 682 20.76 11.45 11.37
C VAL A 682 21.54 11.17 10.09
N ALA A 683 22.88 11.16 10.12
CA ALA A 683 23.70 10.87 8.96
C ALA A 683 23.41 9.47 8.40
N LEU A 684 23.35 8.46 9.26
CA LEU A 684 23.05 7.08 8.88
C LEU A 684 21.61 6.91 8.40
N ALA A 685 20.64 7.62 9.03
CA ALA A 685 19.26 7.60 8.63
C ALA A 685 19.05 8.20 7.23
N HIS A 686 19.75 9.28 6.93
CA HIS A 686 19.74 9.91 5.61
C HIS A 686 20.29 8.99 4.52
N GLU A 687 21.40 8.28 4.81
CA GLU A 687 21.97 7.29 3.90
C GLU A 687 21.01 6.10 3.66
N ALA A 688 20.32 5.65 4.70
CA ALA A 688 19.35 4.54 4.61
C ALA A 688 18.08 4.91 3.84
N GLY A 689 17.67 6.18 3.91
CA GLY A 689 16.36 6.65 3.40
C GLY A 689 15.18 6.22 4.27
N GLY A 690 14.00 6.71 3.91
CA GLY A 690 12.75 6.34 4.59
C GLY A 690 12.44 7.15 5.86
N VAL A 691 11.46 6.70 6.62
CA VAL A 691 10.90 7.43 7.79
C VAL A 691 11.88 7.56 8.96
N GLY A 692 12.89 6.72 9.02
CA GLY A 692 13.89 6.74 10.10
C GLY A 692 14.65 8.05 10.23
N GLU A 693 14.78 8.84 9.14
CA GLU A 693 15.43 10.16 9.15
C GLU A 693 14.59 11.18 9.93
N ILE A 694 13.26 11.10 9.83
CA ILE A 694 12.35 12.04 10.51
C ILE A 694 12.49 11.89 12.04
N ALA A 695 12.42 10.65 12.51
CA ALA A 695 12.57 10.35 13.94
C ALA A 695 13.95 10.76 14.47
N ALA A 696 15.03 10.51 13.73
CA ALA A 696 16.38 10.90 14.12
C ALA A 696 16.54 12.43 14.21
N LEU A 697 15.96 13.18 13.29
CA LEU A 697 15.95 14.64 13.28
C LEU A 697 15.13 15.23 14.42
N GLY A 698 13.99 14.60 14.78
CA GLY A 698 13.17 15.01 15.92
C GLY A 698 13.92 14.87 17.24
N ASN A 699 14.52 13.69 17.49
CA ASN A 699 15.31 13.46 18.69
C ASN A 699 16.52 14.42 18.78
N LEU A 700 17.22 14.64 17.67
CA LEU A 700 18.33 15.59 17.64
C LEU A 700 17.88 17.01 17.96
N ALA A 701 16.72 17.45 17.45
CA ALA A 701 16.18 18.77 17.74
C ALA A 701 15.86 18.97 19.24
N ASP A 702 15.34 17.93 19.91
CA ASP A 702 15.11 17.99 21.37
C ASP A 702 16.43 18.17 22.13
N THR A 703 17.47 17.43 21.75
CA THR A 703 18.77 17.53 22.37
C THR A 703 19.44 18.90 22.09
N GLU A 704 19.32 19.41 20.86
CA GLU A 704 19.84 20.73 20.48
C GLU A 704 19.13 21.85 21.25
N PHE A 705 17.82 21.71 21.48
CA PHE A 705 17.04 22.62 22.28
C PHE A 705 17.50 22.58 23.76
N ALA A 706 17.69 21.39 24.34
CA ALA A 706 18.20 21.23 25.71
C ALA A 706 19.60 21.84 25.92
N LEU A 707 20.40 21.97 24.87
CA LEU A 707 21.73 22.58 24.86
C LEU A 707 21.74 24.08 24.54
N ASP A 708 20.60 24.77 24.56
CA ASP A 708 20.45 26.19 24.16
C ASP A 708 20.84 26.45 22.68
N LEU A 709 20.83 25.44 21.85
CA LEU A 709 21.14 25.51 20.42
C LEU A 709 19.89 25.68 19.57
N ALA A 710 19.01 26.62 19.92
CA ALA A 710 17.70 26.80 19.31
C ALA A 710 17.73 26.94 17.78
N ASP A 711 18.76 27.60 17.20
CA ASP A 711 18.87 27.74 15.75
C ASP A 711 19.15 26.41 15.04
N ASP A 712 19.91 25.52 15.65
CA ASP A 712 20.19 24.17 15.10
C ASP A 712 18.96 23.29 15.26
N ALA A 713 18.28 23.34 16.41
CA ALA A 713 17.01 22.65 16.63
C ALA A 713 15.95 23.04 15.58
N ILE A 714 15.80 24.32 15.28
CA ILE A 714 14.89 24.82 14.22
C ILE A 714 15.29 24.25 12.85
N LYS A 715 16.59 24.18 12.52
CA LYS A 715 17.06 23.59 11.26
C LYS A 715 16.74 22.10 11.16
N SER A 716 16.99 21.35 12.24
CA SER A 716 16.68 19.93 12.34
C SER A 716 15.18 19.66 12.17
N CYS A 717 14.33 20.45 12.83
CA CYS A 717 12.87 20.38 12.67
C CYS A 717 12.41 20.70 11.25
N ARG A 718 12.90 21.78 10.62
CA ARG A 718 12.54 22.13 9.23
C ARG A 718 12.92 21.02 8.26
N ARG A 719 14.07 20.39 8.46
CA ARG A 719 14.48 19.24 7.64
C ARG A 719 13.57 18.03 7.88
N ALA A 720 13.20 17.74 9.13
CA ALA A 720 12.25 16.68 9.47
C ALA A 720 10.89 16.90 8.78
N ILE A 721 10.36 18.13 8.83
CA ILE A 721 9.10 18.51 8.15
C ILE A 721 9.23 18.30 6.64
N ALA A 722 10.33 18.72 6.02
CA ALA A 722 10.53 18.55 4.59
C ALA A 722 10.59 17.07 4.17
N VAL A 723 11.30 16.21 4.94
CA VAL A 723 11.36 14.77 4.69
C VAL A 723 9.99 14.12 4.91
N ALA A 724 9.30 14.46 6.00
CA ALA A 724 7.96 13.95 6.29
C ALA A 724 6.96 14.32 5.20
N THR A 725 7.02 15.56 4.71
CA THR A 725 6.17 16.03 3.60
C THR A 725 6.46 15.26 2.31
N ALA A 726 7.74 15.04 1.98
CA ALA A 726 8.15 14.30 0.80
C ALA A 726 7.72 12.82 0.85
N LEU A 727 7.71 12.22 2.05
CA LEU A 727 7.27 10.85 2.30
C LEU A 727 5.77 10.73 2.58
N GLN A 728 5.03 11.84 2.54
CA GLN A 728 3.59 11.89 2.84
C GLN A 728 3.25 11.37 4.24
N ARG A 729 4.04 11.76 5.27
CA ARG A 729 3.89 11.38 6.68
C ARG A 729 3.51 12.59 7.54
N PRO A 730 2.24 13.05 7.51
CA PRO A 730 1.83 14.28 8.20
C PRO A 730 1.93 14.21 9.73
N GLU A 731 1.82 13.02 10.32
CA GLU A 731 1.94 12.83 11.77
C GLU A 731 3.36 13.11 12.25
N GLU A 732 4.35 12.59 11.53
CA GLU A 732 5.76 12.85 11.81
C GLU A 732 6.12 14.32 11.55
N ALA A 733 5.51 14.95 10.53
CA ALA A 733 5.66 16.39 10.32
C ALA A 733 5.07 17.18 11.50
N PHE A 734 3.92 16.78 12.04
CA PHE A 734 3.34 17.40 13.23
C PHE A 734 4.26 17.29 14.45
N ASN A 735 4.83 16.11 14.71
CA ASN A 735 5.80 15.94 15.80
C ASN A 735 6.97 16.91 15.65
N ALA A 736 7.50 17.08 14.43
CA ALA A 736 8.58 18.03 14.18
C ALA A 736 8.16 19.49 14.44
N PHE A 737 6.90 19.88 14.17
CA PHE A 737 6.38 21.19 14.55
C PHE A 737 6.32 21.37 16.08
N GLN A 738 5.95 20.33 16.84
CA GLN A 738 5.92 20.38 18.30
C GLN A 738 7.32 20.67 18.89
N HIS A 739 8.37 20.07 18.33
CA HIS A 739 9.75 20.32 18.76
C HIS A 739 10.27 21.71 18.28
N MET A 740 9.78 22.22 17.15
CA MET A 740 10.21 23.50 16.60
C MET A 740 9.65 24.71 17.37
N VAL A 741 8.41 24.64 17.87
CA VAL A 741 7.73 25.78 18.49
C VAL A 741 8.46 26.30 19.75
N PRO A 742 8.89 25.46 20.72
CA PRO A 742 9.68 25.93 21.86
C PRO A 742 10.94 26.67 21.47
N ALA A 743 11.68 26.14 20.49
CA ALA A 743 12.93 26.76 20.00
C ALA A 743 12.68 28.13 19.33
N LEU A 744 11.58 28.29 18.59
CA LEU A 744 11.19 29.57 18.00
C LEU A 744 10.81 30.62 19.05
N LEU A 745 10.07 30.18 20.11
CA LEU A 745 9.68 31.05 21.22
C LEU A 745 10.90 31.55 22.01
N GLU A 746 11.87 30.69 22.26
CA GLU A 746 13.11 31.06 22.95
C GLU A 746 13.90 32.11 22.17
N ARG A 747 13.92 32.00 20.82
CA ARG A 747 14.56 32.99 19.93
C ARG A 747 13.75 34.29 19.76
N GLY A 748 12.56 34.38 20.32
CA GLY A 748 11.66 35.52 20.18
C GLY A 748 10.98 35.64 18.80
N ASN A 749 11.01 34.55 17.99
CA ASN A 749 10.41 34.50 16.65
C ASN A 749 8.91 34.20 16.75
N LEU A 750 8.14 35.10 17.35
CA LEU A 750 6.72 34.91 17.68
C LEU A 750 5.84 34.66 16.45
N ASP A 751 6.04 35.42 15.37
CA ASP A 751 5.27 35.28 14.12
C ASP A 751 5.47 33.90 13.46
N GLU A 752 6.72 33.41 13.47
CA GLU A 752 7.04 32.10 12.94
C GLU A 752 6.54 30.97 13.83
N ALA A 753 6.59 31.16 15.16
CA ALA A 753 6.01 30.22 16.12
C ALA A 753 4.49 30.09 15.94
N GLU A 754 3.78 31.22 15.78
CA GLU A 754 2.34 31.20 15.49
C GLU A 754 2.03 30.49 14.17
N THR A 755 2.84 30.74 13.14
CA THR A 755 2.70 30.07 11.84
C THR A 755 2.94 28.55 11.97
N ALA A 756 3.98 28.13 12.70
CA ALA A 756 4.28 26.73 12.96
C ALA A 756 3.16 26.02 13.74
N ILE A 757 2.61 26.68 14.78
CA ILE A 757 1.44 26.17 15.53
C ILE A 757 0.25 25.97 14.60
N ARG A 758 -0.04 26.95 13.74
CA ARG A 758 -1.16 26.90 12.79
C ARG A 758 -0.98 25.74 11.80
N GLN A 759 0.21 25.64 11.19
CA GLN A 759 0.53 24.56 10.25
C GLN A 759 0.51 23.19 10.92
N GLY A 760 1.11 23.04 12.10
CA GLY A 760 1.08 21.81 12.87
C GLY A 760 -0.34 21.41 13.26
N ARG A 761 -1.14 22.36 13.74
CA ARG A 761 -2.56 22.14 14.07
C ARG A 761 -3.36 21.73 12.82
N ASP A 762 -3.17 22.41 11.70
CA ASP A 762 -3.88 22.09 10.46
C ASP A 762 -3.51 20.71 9.94
N LEU A 763 -2.24 20.31 10.05
CA LEU A 763 -1.79 18.94 9.77
C LEU A 763 -2.43 17.93 10.72
N LEU A 764 -2.46 18.22 12.03
CA LEU A 764 -3.06 17.35 13.03
C LEU A 764 -4.58 17.23 12.84
N VAL A 765 -5.27 18.35 12.59
CA VAL A 765 -6.71 18.34 12.29
C VAL A 765 -7.00 17.54 11.01
N ARG A 766 -6.14 17.67 10.00
CA ARG A 766 -6.26 16.89 8.76
C ARG A 766 -5.97 15.38 8.96
N SER A 767 -5.04 15.02 9.87
CA SER A 767 -4.66 13.62 10.11
C SER A 767 -5.47 12.92 11.20
N LEU A 768 -5.84 13.60 12.28
CA LEU A 768 -6.45 12.99 13.48
C LEU A 768 -7.83 13.52 13.84
N GLY A 769 -8.28 14.65 13.25
CA GLY A 769 -9.50 15.34 13.66
C GLY A 769 -9.34 16.18 14.95
N SER A 770 -10.31 17.07 15.20
CA SER A 770 -10.23 18.15 16.20
C SER A 770 -10.25 17.75 17.69
N ALA A 771 -10.21 16.46 18.02
CA ALA A 771 -10.52 15.97 19.38
C ALA A 771 -9.40 15.17 20.06
N SER A 772 -8.17 15.20 19.59
CA SER A 772 -7.10 14.46 20.24
C SER A 772 -6.47 15.30 21.36
N GLY A 773 -6.28 14.70 22.54
CA GLY A 773 -5.57 15.32 23.66
C GLY A 773 -4.11 15.70 23.36
N MET A 774 -3.61 15.40 22.16
CA MET A 774 -2.29 15.81 21.66
C MET A 774 -2.22 17.32 21.31
N LEU A 775 -3.35 18.04 21.24
CA LEU A 775 -3.35 19.50 21.04
C LEU A 775 -2.90 20.29 22.27
N MET A 776 -2.83 19.68 23.45
CA MET A 776 -2.44 20.36 24.68
C MET A 776 -1.05 21.04 24.66
N PRO A 777 0.01 20.48 24.04
CA PRO A 777 1.32 21.14 24.02
C PRO A 777 1.42 22.36 23.10
N LEU A 778 0.44 22.59 22.21
CA LEU A 778 0.43 23.72 21.28
C LEU A 778 -0.59 24.83 21.65
N ALA A 779 -1.41 24.60 22.70
CA ALA A 779 -2.32 25.60 23.27
C ALA A 779 -1.69 26.32 24.42
#